data_43cd50455e6d138d12c6c8399c42cba5
#
_entry.id   43cd50455e6d138d12c6c8399c42cba5
#
_cell.length_a   1.000
_cell.length_b   1.000
_cell.length_c   1.000
_cell.angle_alpha   90.00
_cell.angle_beta   90.00
_cell.angle_gamma   90.00
#
_symmetry.space_group_name_H-M   'P 1'
#
loop_
_entity.id
_entity.type
_entity.pdbx_description
1 polymer ?
#
loop_
_entity_poly.entity_id
_entity_poly.type
_entity_poly.pdbx_seq_one_letter_code
_entity_poly.pdbx_strand_id
1 'polypeptide(L)'
;MKQTRIRSDGPISARPDADEATATLDRTWLSPPGFVSWFTHVNHRKIGYRFIVTSLIFFALAGILALMMRLQLMSPENSLLGPELFNQFFTMHGTTMMFLFAVPIMEGMGIYLVPLMIGTRDMAFPRLNAFGYYVYLTAGVVLFASLFIGMAPAAGWFAYVPLAGKAFSPEVGMDVWTTLITFIEISALTAAVELVATIFKQRAPGMSLDRMPLFVWAILVMSFMIIFAMPPVMTASVLLMLDRTLDMQFFVVAGGGEPLLWQHLFWFFGHPEVYIILVPALGMISMIITTFTRRPIFGYTAMVLSLVAIGFVSFGLWVHHMFTTGLPHLGLSFFTAASAMITIPSGVQIFCWIATLWGARIRFATPMLFILGFFAIFVIGGLTGVMVASIPFDMQVHDTYFVVAHFHYVLIGGAVLPLFGAIYYWYPKVTGQMMSERLGRWSFGLIFAGLNLTFFPMHQLGLEGMPRRVYTYLEVMGWGSLNLFITAGAFILAAGFALSFWNMFISRTRGINAGPNPWQADSLEWATASPPANYNFRHIPVVRSRTPIWDDEAADERQLVTGLSNERREILLTTVLDAEPQGVLILPSPTIWPFLLAIAVALGFIGIIFSPWWFVVGFFLSFFMIVGWLWPRRPWQEE
;
A
#
# COMPACT_ATOMS: atom_id res chain seq x y z
N MET A 1 -33.30 -10.71 18.94
CA MET A 1 -33.03 -9.97 17.68
C MET A 1 -33.82 -8.67 17.69
N LYS A 2 -33.16 -7.50 17.88
CA LYS A 2 -33.83 -6.21 17.67
C LYS A 2 -34.01 -6.03 16.17
N GLN A 3 -35.25 -5.86 15.72
CA GLN A 3 -35.55 -5.58 14.31
C GLN A 3 -34.96 -4.22 13.92
N THR A 4 -33.99 -4.21 13.04
CA THR A 4 -33.47 -3.00 12.39
C THR A 4 -34.52 -2.55 11.37
N ARG A 5 -35.15 -1.39 11.58
CA ARG A 5 -36.17 -0.86 10.65
C ARG A 5 -35.53 0.15 9.72
N ILE A 6 -35.86 0.05 8.44
CA ILE A 6 -35.54 1.10 7.45
C ILE A 6 -36.75 2.07 7.44
N ARG A 7 -36.49 3.35 7.65
CA ARG A 7 -37.53 4.38 7.63
C ARG A 7 -37.14 5.52 6.68
N SER A 8 -38.11 6.05 5.95
CA SER A 8 -38.02 7.31 5.24
C SER A 8 -38.46 8.42 6.20
N ASP A 9 -37.54 9.17 6.74
CA ASP A 9 -37.84 10.33 7.59
C ASP A 9 -37.41 11.60 6.85
N GLY A 10 -38.29 12.63 6.86
CA GLY A 10 -38.04 13.98 6.31
C GLY A 10 -36.88 14.72 7.02
N PRO A 11 -36.63 16.00 6.71
CA PRO A 11 -35.38 16.69 7.01
C PRO A 11 -34.99 16.60 8.49
N ILE A 12 -33.76 16.07 8.72
CA ILE A 12 -33.20 15.72 10.04
C ILE A 12 -32.72 16.95 10.83
N SER A 13 -32.73 18.15 10.21
CA SER A 13 -32.06 19.35 10.73
C SER A 13 -32.75 20.09 11.87
N ALA A 14 -33.90 19.65 12.37
CA ALA A 14 -34.72 20.44 13.30
C ALA A 14 -35.28 19.71 14.53
N ARG A 15 -34.66 18.60 14.99
CA ARG A 15 -35.13 17.96 16.23
C ARG A 15 -34.19 18.25 17.41
N PRO A 16 -34.67 18.70 18.57
CA PRO A 16 -33.86 18.90 19.78
C PRO A 16 -33.08 17.65 20.20
N ASP A 17 -33.65 16.46 20.00
CA ASP A 17 -33.02 15.14 20.26
C ASP A 17 -31.81 14.85 19.34
N ALA A 18 -31.62 15.63 18.28
CA ALA A 18 -30.53 15.43 17.33
C ALA A 18 -29.16 15.82 17.90
N ASP A 19 -29.10 16.88 18.69
CA ASP A 19 -27.87 17.39 19.29
C ASP A 19 -27.42 16.51 20.44
N GLU A 20 -28.35 16.01 21.28
CA GLU A 20 -28.07 15.10 22.38
C GLU A 20 -27.58 13.74 21.87
N ALA A 21 -28.20 13.19 20.82
CA ALA A 21 -27.78 11.95 20.19
C ALA A 21 -26.38 12.07 19.55
N THR A 22 -26.06 13.22 18.95
CA THR A 22 -24.72 13.50 18.40
C THR A 22 -23.68 13.60 19.51
N ALA A 23 -23.98 14.33 20.59
CA ALA A 23 -23.09 14.45 21.75
C ALA A 23 -22.83 13.09 22.43
N THR A 24 -23.83 12.21 22.45
CA THR A 24 -23.70 10.85 22.97
C THR A 24 -22.80 9.99 22.07
N LEU A 25 -22.98 10.02 20.74
CA LEU A 25 -22.08 9.36 19.79
C LEU A 25 -20.64 9.87 19.92
N ASP A 26 -20.44 11.17 20.00
CA ASP A 26 -19.11 11.76 20.17
C ASP A 26 -18.43 11.24 21.43
N ARG A 27 -19.14 11.15 22.55
CA ARG A 27 -18.62 10.56 23.81
C ARG A 27 -18.30 9.08 23.68
N THR A 28 -19.21 8.30 23.07
CA THR A 28 -19.07 6.83 22.90
C THR A 28 -17.86 6.47 22.02
N TRP A 29 -17.60 7.28 20.98
CA TRP A 29 -16.52 7.04 20.02
C TRP A 29 -15.26 7.88 20.33
N LEU A 30 -15.28 8.68 21.40
CA LEU A 30 -14.12 9.43 21.82
C LEU A 30 -13.00 8.48 22.24
N SER A 31 -11.79 8.79 21.82
CA SER A 31 -10.60 8.16 22.36
C SER A 31 -10.06 9.02 23.50
N PRO A 32 -9.56 8.43 24.59
CA PRO A 32 -9.00 9.19 25.71
C PRO A 32 -7.93 10.19 25.22
N PRO A 33 -7.85 11.40 25.78
CA PRO A 33 -6.80 12.35 25.43
C PRO A 33 -5.44 11.94 26.03
N GLY A 34 -4.34 12.50 25.49
CA GLY A 34 -3.00 12.38 26.06
C GLY A 34 -2.10 11.32 25.40
N PHE A 35 -0.86 11.23 25.87
CA PHE A 35 0.19 10.37 25.27
C PHE A 35 -0.17 8.87 25.33
N VAL A 36 -0.75 8.39 26.43
CA VAL A 36 -1.18 6.98 26.58
C VAL A 36 -2.24 6.61 25.56
N SER A 37 -3.08 7.56 25.17
CA SER A 37 -4.10 7.38 24.15
C SER A 37 -3.50 6.97 22.79
N TRP A 38 -2.28 7.42 22.47
CA TRP A 38 -1.61 7.02 21.24
C TRP A 38 -1.43 5.50 21.15
N PHE A 39 -1.17 4.82 22.25
CA PHE A 39 -0.97 3.37 22.33
C PHE A 39 -2.28 2.57 22.42
N THR A 40 -3.39 3.22 22.69
CA THR A 40 -4.69 2.56 22.91
C THR A 40 -5.71 2.78 21.80
N HIS A 41 -5.42 3.65 20.84
CA HIS A 41 -6.32 3.92 19.72
C HIS A 41 -6.57 2.67 18.87
N VAL A 42 -7.83 2.47 18.50
CA VAL A 42 -8.27 1.38 17.61
C VAL A 42 -9.11 1.88 16.43
N ASN A 43 -9.43 3.18 16.39
CA ASN A 43 -10.24 3.76 15.30
C ASN A 43 -9.51 3.72 13.97
N HIS A 44 -10.16 3.22 12.92
CA HIS A 44 -9.58 3.00 11.60
C HIS A 44 -8.95 4.26 10.99
N ARG A 45 -9.57 5.45 11.17
CA ARG A 45 -9.01 6.70 10.61
C ARG A 45 -7.69 7.10 11.26
N LYS A 46 -7.57 6.89 12.59
CA LYS A 46 -6.32 7.17 13.32
C LYS A 46 -5.23 6.20 12.91
N ILE A 47 -5.56 4.92 12.81
CA ILE A 47 -4.60 3.88 12.41
C ILE A 47 -4.22 4.04 10.92
N GLY A 48 -5.19 4.20 10.00
CA GLY A 48 -4.91 4.43 8.59
C GLY A 48 -4.08 5.69 8.34
N TYR A 49 -4.38 6.80 9.04
CA TYR A 49 -3.56 8.00 8.99
C TYR A 49 -2.11 7.76 9.44
N ARG A 50 -1.90 6.95 10.48
CA ARG A 50 -0.56 6.59 10.95
C ARG A 50 0.19 5.75 9.92
N PHE A 51 -0.46 4.74 9.30
CA PHE A 51 0.12 3.98 8.19
C PHE A 51 0.58 4.91 7.08
N ILE A 52 -0.28 5.82 6.61
CA ILE A 52 0.03 6.76 5.53
C ILE A 52 1.23 7.65 5.89
N VAL A 53 1.23 8.27 7.06
CA VAL A 53 2.32 9.18 7.48
C VAL A 53 3.63 8.42 7.66
N THR A 54 3.61 7.27 8.32
CA THR A 54 4.80 6.43 8.54
C THR A 54 5.39 5.94 7.22
N SER A 55 4.55 5.50 6.29
CA SER A 55 4.99 5.07 4.96
C SER A 55 5.60 6.20 4.15
N LEU A 56 5.04 7.43 4.22
CA LEU A 56 5.63 8.60 3.57
C LEU A 56 6.98 9.00 4.19
N ILE A 57 7.17 8.81 5.49
CA ILE A 57 8.48 9.00 6.14
C ILE A 57 9.47 7.98 5.61
N PHE A 58 9.11 6.69 5.53
CA PHE A 58 9.99 5.66 4.97
C PHE A 58 10.29 5.89 3.49
N PHE A 59 9.32 6.39 2.71
CA PHE A 59 9.57 6.82 1.33
C PHE A 59 10.65 7.89 1.24
N ALA A 60 10.57 8.91 2.08
CA ALA A 60 11.56 9.98 2.10
C ALA A 60 12.95 9.47 2.52
N LEU A 61 13.03 8.63 3.55
CA LEU A 61 14.28 8.03 4.00
C LEU A 61 14.93 7.15 2.93
N ALA A 62 14.15 6.26 2.31
CA ALA A 62 14.64 5.41 1.22
C ALA A 62 15.01 6.23 -0.03
N GLY A 63 14.31 7.33 -0.30
CA GLY A 63 14.65 8.30 -1.34
C GLY A 63 16.03 8.96 -1.12
N ILE A 64 16.37 9.29 0.12
CA ILE A 64 17.71 9.82 0.48
C ILE A 64 18.79 8.77 0.16
N LEU A 65 18.57 7.49 0.51
CA LEU A 65 19.53 6.43 0.17
C LEU A 65 19.72 6.30 -1.34
N ALA A 66 18.65 6.43 -2.12
CA ALA A 66 18.72 6.41 -3.60
C ALA A 66 19.54 7.59 -4.14
N LEU A 67 19.36 8.80 -3.59
CA LEU A 67 20.16 9.97 -3.99
C LEU A 67 21.64 9.78 -3.68
N MET A 68 21.99 9.19 -2.53
CA MET A 68 23.38 8.88 -2.19
C MET A 68 23.99 7.88 -3.17
N MET A 69 23.25 6.83 -3.58
CA MET A 69 23.69 5.91 -4.63
C MET A 69 23.86 6.61 -5.97
N ARG A 70 23.00 7.57 -6.32
CA ARG A 70 23.15 8.36 -7.55
C ARG A 70 24.37 9.28 -7.51
N LEU A 71 24.68 9.89 -6.36
CA LEU A 71 25.92 10.66 -6.17
C LEU A 71 27.16 9.77 -6.33
N GLN A 72 27.14 8.54 -5.81
CA GLN A 72 28.22 7.57 -5.99
C GLN A 72 28.46 7.25 -7.47
N LEU A 73 27.40 7.12 -8.26
CA LEU A 73 27.47 6.74 -9.67
C LEU A 73 27.50 7.92 -10.65
N MET A 74 27.60 9.17 -10.18
CA MET A 74 27.58 10.33 -11.08
C MET A 74 28.85 10.49 -11.93
N SER A 75 29.95 9.89 -11.47
CA SER A 75 31.23 9.85 -12.20
C SER A 75 31.89 8.48 -12.08
N PRO A 76 32.70 8.08 -13.09
CA PRO A 76 33.44 6.83 -13.01
C PRO A 76 34.42 6.85 -11.83
N GLU A 77 34.72 5.68 -11.29
CA GLU A 77 35.70 5.45 -10.22
C GLU A 77 35.52 6.35 -8.98
N ASN A 78 34.28 6.81 -8.75
CA ASN A 78 33.94 7.63 -7.60
C ASN A 78 34.10 6.83 -6.29
N SER A 79 34.56 7.47 -5.24
CA SER A 79 34.88 6.87 -3.94
C SER A 79 34.04 7.42 -2.79
N LEU A 80 32.88 8.04 -3.07
CA LEU A 80 32.00 8.60 -2.04
C LEU A 80 31.46 7.52 -1.09
N LEU A 81 31.07 6.37 -1.65
CA LEU A 81 30.60 5.21 -0.91
C LEU A 81 31.50 4.01 -1.21
N GLY A 82 31.96 3.33 -0.16
CA GLY A 82 32.61 2.04 -0.32
C GLY A 82 31.62 0.96 -0.77
N PRO A 83 32.12 -0.19 -1.30
CA PRO A 83 31.26 -1.24 -1.85
C PRO A 83 30.24 -1.80 -0.82
N GLU A 84 30.67 -2.02 0.41
CA GLU A 84 29.81 -2.54 1.48
C GLU A 84 28.67 -1.56 1.81
N LEU A 85 28.98 -0.28 2.04
CA LEU A 85 27.97 0.72 2.34
C LEU A 85 27.02 0.96 1.16
N PHE A 86 27.52 0.88 -0.08
CA PHE A 86 26.68 0.95 -1.28
C PHE A 86 25.68 -0.23 -1.33
N ASN A 87 26.13 -1.46 -1.04
CA ASN A 87 25.29 -2.64 -1.01
C ASN A 87 24.26 -2.56 0.12
N GLN A 88 24.61 -2.03 1.29
CA GLN A 88 23.67 -1.75 2.37
C GLN A 88 22.62 -0.70 1.93
N PHE A 89 23.02 0.42 1.33
CA PHE A 89 22.09 1.44 0.83
C PHE A 89 21.17 0.90 -0.26
N PHE A 90 21.71 0.11 -1.19
CA PHE A 90 20.94 -0.57 -2.22
C PHE A 90 19.87 -1.51 -1.63
N THR A 91 20.27 -2.36 -0.67
CA THR A 91 19.39 -3.31 0.00
C THR A 91 18.33 -2.59 0.82
N MET A 92 18.73 -1.59 1.62
CA MET A 92 17.84 -0.80 2.45
C MET A 92 16.85 0.03 1.63
N HIS A 93 17.30 0.64 0.51
CA HIS A 93 16.42 1.35 -0.41
C HIS A 93 15.33 0.42 -0.97
N GLY A 94 15.71 -0.71 -1.55
CA GLY A 94 14.78 -1.66 -2.15
C GLY A 94 13.81 -2.23 -1.11
N THR A 95 14.32 -2.75 0.00
CA THR A 95 13.50 -3.33 1.09
C THR A 95 12.51 -2.30 1.65
N THR A 96 12.97 -1.07 1.89
CA THR A 96 12.10 -0.02 2.44
C THR A 96 11.02 0.40 1.44
N MET A 97 11.37 0.57 0.16
CA MET A 97 10.40 0.97 -0.86
C MET A 97 9.31 -0.08 -1.05
N MET A 98 9.64 -1.35 -1.01
CA MET A 98 8.68 -2.44 -1.21
C MET A 98 7.88 -2.73 0.07
N PHE A 99 8.54 -3.05 1.16
CA PHE A 99 7.91 -3.56 2.39
C PHE A 99 7.48 -2.47 3.40
N LEU A 100 8.11 -1.29 3.40
CA LEU A 100 7.80 -0.24 4.38
C LEU A 100 7.04 0.96 3.79
N PHE A 101 7.07 1.13 2.48
CA PHE A 101 6.35 2.21 1.82
C PHE A 101 5.19 1.69 0.96
N ALA A 102 5.48 0.94 -0.11
CA ALA A 102 4.52 0.74 -1.18
C ALA A 102 3.30 -0.09 -0.76
N VAL A 103 3.48 -1.23 -0.09
CA VAL A 103 2.37 -2.04 0.43
C VAL A 103 1.67 -1.33 1.59
N PRO A 104 2.38 -0.86 2.65
CA PRO A 104 1.72 -0.25 3.81
C PRO A 104 0.96 1.04 3.50
N ILE A 105 1.38 1.83 2.50
CA ILE A 105 0.63 3.04 2.15
C ILE A 105 -0.69 2.69 1.46
N MET A 106 -0.71 1.65 0.62
CA MET A 106 -1.94 1.18 -0.02
C MET A 106 -2.91 0.58 1.00
N GLU A 107 -2.41 -0.18 1.97
CA GLU A 107 -3.18 -0.64 3.14
C GLU A 107 -3.72 0.53 3.95
N GLY A 108 -2.88 1.51 4.28
CA GLY A 108 -3.26 2.71 5.02
C GLY A 108 -4.36 3.52 4.34
N MET A 109 -4.28 3.66 3.01
CA MET A 109 -5.34 4.29 2.21
C MET A 109 -6.64 3.46 2.27
N GLY A 110 -6.55 2.13 2.15
CA GLY A 110 -7.70 1.22 2.29
C GLY A 110 -8.32 1.31 3.69
N ILE A 111 -7.53 1.19 4.74
CA ILE A 111 -7.97 1.28 6.14
C ILE A 111 -8.67 2.62 6.43
N TYR A 112 -8.14 3.73 5.90
CA TYR A 112 -8.75 5.04 6.11
C TYR A 112 -10.04 5.24 5.31
N LEU A 113 -10.06 4.88 4.02
CA LEU A 113 -11.10 5.28 3.07
C LEU A 113 -12.22 4.24 2.93
N VAL A 114 -11.91 2.93 2.98
CA VAL A 114 -12.91 1.88 2.72
C VAL A 114 -14.12 2.00 3.65
N PRO A 115 -13.99 2.13 4.99
CA PRO A 115 -15.16 2.28 5.84
C PRO A 115 -16.03 3.50 5.51
N LEU A 116 -15.41 4.60 5.09
CA LEU A 116 -16.12 5.80 4.64
C LEU A 116 -16.86 5.56 3.32
N MET A 117 -16.23 4.87 2.37
CA MET A 117 -16.79 4.62 1.04
C MET A 117 -17.93 3.60 1.06
N ILE A 118 -17.86 2.62 1.97
CA ILE A 118 -18.90 1.59 2.08
C ILE A 118 -20.00 1.95 3.09
N GLY A 119 -19.88 3.08 3.78
CA GLY A 119 -20.92 3.58 4.69
C GLY A 119 -20.94 2.90 6.06
N THR A 120 -19.80 2.44 6.59
CA THR A 120 -19.70 1.84 7.93
C THR A 120 -19.02 2.75 8.95
N ARG A 121 -19.25 2.49 10.24
CA ARG A 121 -18.71 3.29 11.34
C ARG A 121 -17.24 3.00 11.68
N ASP A 122 -16.75 1.78 11.48
CA ASP A 122 -15.35 1.38 11.73
C ASP A 122 -15.05 0.08 10.97
N MET A 123 -13.81 -0.43 11.08
CA MET A 123 -13.36 -1.72 10.56
C MET A 123 -13.95 -2.90 11.37
N ALA A 124 -13.88 -4.12 10.80
CA ALA A 124 -14.41 -5.32 11.43
C ALA A 124 -13.68 -5.71 12.73
N PHE A 125 -12.36 -5.54 12.76
CA PHE A 125 -11.50 -5.98 13.86
C PHE A 125 -10.56 -4.85 14.33
N PRO A 126 -11.05 -3.75 14.93
CA PRO A 126 -10.27 -2.54 15.15
C PRO A 126 -9.05 -2.73 16.08
N ARG A 127 -9.04 -3.76 16.95
CA ARG A 127 -7.87 -4.11 17.74
C ARG A 127 -6.80 -4.82 16.92
N LEU A 128 -7.20 -5.64 15.93
CA LEU A 128 -6.28 -6.32 15.02
C LEU A 128 -5.59 -5.30 14.11
N ASN A 129 -6.33 -4.30 13.63
CA ASN A 129 -5.80 -3.17 12.87
C ASN A 129 -4.72 -2.40 13.66
N ALA A 130 -4.98 -2.09 14.93
CA ALA A 130 -3.99 -1.45 15.78
C ALA A 130 -2.74 -2.31 16.00
N PHE A 131 -2.90 -3.62 16.21
CA PHE A 131 -1.79 -4.57 16.32
C PHE A 131 -0.93 -4.58 15.05
N GLY A 132 -1.53 -4.70 13.86
CA GLY A 132 -0.82 -4.65 12.58
C GLY A 132 0.02 -3.39 12.43
N TYR A 133 -0.53 -2.23 12.77
CA TYR A 133 0.23 -0.97 12.73
C TYR A 133 1.48 -0.99 13.63
N TYR A 134 1.38 -1.49 14.86
CA TYR A 134 2.53 -1.51 15.76
C TYR A 134 3.59 -2.55 15.35
N VAL A 135 3.18 -3.66 14.75
CA VAL A 135 4.11 -4.62 14.11
C VAL A 135 4.89 -3.92 13.00
N TYR A 136 4.20 -3.27 12.07
CA TYR A 136 4.79 -2.51 10.97
C TYR A 136 5.77 -1.44 11.45
N LEU A 137 5.33 -0.58 12.38
CA LEU A 137 6.16 0.50 12.91
C LEU A 137 7.43 -0.03 13.59
N THR A 138 7.30 -1.06 14.43
CA THR A 138 8.44 -1.64 15.16
C THR A 138 9.45 -2.23 14.19
N ALA A 139 8.99 -3.01 13.21
CA ALA A 139 9.86 -3.61 12.20
C ALA A 139 10.62 -2.55 11.39
N GLY A 140 9.92 -1.51 10.92
CA GLY A 140 10.53 -0.44 10.14
C GLY A 140 11.57 0.36 10.93
N VAL A 141 11.28 0.68 12.20
CA VAL A 141 12.22 1.37 13.08
C VAL A 141 13.46 0.52 13.32
N VAL A 142 13.31 -0.78 13.60
CA VAL A 142 14.45 -1.68 13.83
C VAL A 142 15.29 -1.85 12.57
N LEU A 143 14.65 -2.01 11.40
CA LEU A 143 15.37 -2.11 10.13
C LEU A 143 16.21 -0.84 9.86
N PHE A 144 15.65 0.34 10.04
CA PHE A 144 16.42 1.58 9.87
C PHE A 144 17.50 1.78 10.94
N ALA A 145 17.23 1.41 12.19
CA ALA A 145 18.21 1.45 13.26
C ALA A 145 19.43 0.56 12.95
N SER A 146 19.23 -0.59 12.29
CA SER A 146 20.31 -1.50 11.91
C SER A 146 21.40 -0.85 11.05
N LEU A 147 21.02 0.15 10.22
CA LEU A 147 21.98 0.92 9.40
C LEU A 147 22.97 1.72 10.25
N PHE A 148 22.52 2.27 11.38
CA PHE A 148 23.34 3.14 12.25
C PHE A 148 24.19 2.36 13.25
N ILE A 149 23.87 1.09 13.48
CA ILE A 149 24.61 0.23 14.41
C ILE A 149 25.47 -0.84 13.70
N GLY A 150 25.64 -0.73 12.35
CA GLY A 150 26.47 -1.63 11.57
C GLY A 150 25.89 -3.03 11.37
N MET A 151 24.55 -3.18 11.46
CA MET A 151 23.84 -4.45 11.29
C MET A 151 22.90 -4.41 10.07
N ALA A 152 23.12 -3.52 9.12
CA ALA A 152 22.26 -3.42 7.95
C ALA A 152 22.51 -4.57 6.96
N PRO A 153 21.45 -5.08 6.30
CA PRO A 153 21.57 -6.12 5.27
C PRO A 153 22.26 -5.56 4.00
N ALA A 154 23.01 -6.41 3.29
CA ALA A 154 23.80 -6.02 2.11
C ALA A 154 23.58 -6.93 0.88
N ALA A 155 22.76 -8.00 0.96
CA ALA A 155 22.60 -8.98 -0.12
C ALA A 155 21.48 -8.65 -1.15
N GLY A 156 20.95 -7.42 -1.15
CA GLY A 156 19.83 -7.00 -2.00
C GLY A 156 18.46 -7.29 -1.36
N TRP A 157 17.42 -6.58 -1.82
CA TRP A 157 16.08 -6.67 -1.25
C TRP A 157 15.37 -8.02 -1.48
N PHE A 158 15.84 -8.82 -2.43
CA PHE A 158 15.34 -10.17 -2.70
C PHE A 158 16.26 -11.28 -2.17
N ALA A 159 17.36 -10.94 -1.46
CA ALA A 159 18.20 -11.82 -0.67
C ALA A 159 18.55 -13.18 -1.33
N TYR A 160 18.99 -13.16 -2.59
CA TYR A 160 19.31 -14.40 -3.32
C TYR A 160 20.37 -15.25 -2.63
N VAL A 161 20.10 -16.51 -2.49
CA VAL A 161 21.09 -17.53 -2.10
C VAL A 161 21.88 -18.00 -3.34
N PRO A 162 23.17 -18.33 -3.22
CA PRO A 162 23.92 -18.49 -1.96
C PRO A 162 24.44 -17.19 -1.32
N LEU A 163 24.34 -16.01 -2.00
CA LEU A 163 24.89 -14.74 -1.52
C LEU A 163 24.38 -14.37 -0.11
N ALA A 164 23.06 -14.53 0.12
CA ALA A 164 22.43 -14.26 1.42
C ALA A 164 22.69 -15.35 2.47
N GLY A 165 23.29 -16.47 2.08
CA GLY A 165 23.69 -17.54 2.99
C GLY A 165 24.89 -17.15 3.86
N LYS A 166 25.10 -17.88 4.96
CA LYS A 166 26.14 -17.59 5.96
C LYS A 166 27.57 -17.63 5.41
N ALA A 167 27.81 -18.41 4.36
CA ALA A 167 29.13 -18.52 3.73
C ALA A 167 29.58 -17.24 3.02
N PHE A 168 28.66 -16.44 2.48
CA PHE A 168 28.95 -15.23 1.71
C PHE A 168 28.50 -13.94 2.43
N SER A 169 27.56 -14.05 3.36
CA SER A 169 27.08 -12.95 4.22
C SER A 169 27.09 -13.42 5.68
N PRO A 170 28.28 -13.59 6.28
CA PRO A 170 28.40 -14.14 7.65
C PRO A 170 27.86 -13.17 8.72
N GLU A 171 27.78 -11.87 8.40
CA GLU A 171 27.33 -10.83 9.31
C GLU A 171 25.83 -10.97 9.65
N VAL A 172 25.44 -10.38 10.78
CA VAL A 172 24.07 -10.40 11.33
C VAL A 172 23.06 -9.66 10.43
N GLY A 173 23.51 -8.82 9.49
CA GLY A 173 22.62 -8.03 8.64
C GLY A 173 21.56 -8.83 7.90
N MET A 174 21.92 -10.03 7.40
CA MET A 174 20.95 -10.89 6.72
C MET A 174 19.99 -11.59 7.69
N ASP A 175 20.41 -11.84 8.93
CA ASP A 175 19.51 -12.34 9.98
C ASP A 175 18.49 -11.28 10.37
N VAL A 176 18.91 -10.01 10.43
CA VAL A 176 17.99 -8.86 10.60
C VAL A 176 16.98 -8.82 9.45
N TRP A 177 17.42 -8.96 8.19
CA TRP A 177 16.54 -8.92 7.03
C TRP A 177 15.49 -10.04 7.07
N THR A 178 15.91 -11.29 7.19
CA THR A 178 15.00 -12.47 7.17
C THR A 178 13.98 -12.40 8.30
N THR A 179 14.41 -12.02 9.49
CA THR A 179 13.55 -11.92 10.67
C THR A 179 12.53 -10.79 10.51
N LEU A 180 12.97 -9.60 10.06
CA LEU A 180 12.09 -8.45 9.95
C LEU A 180 11.11 -8.55 8.78
N ILE A 181 11.50 -9.18 7.66
CA ILE A 181 10.56 -9.44 6.57
C ILE A 181 9.43 -10.36 7.07
N THR A 182 9.75 -11.48 7.69
CA THR A 182 8.73 -12.38 8.26
C THR A 182 7.82 -11.66 9.26
N PHE A 183 8.38 -10.78 10.10
CA PHE A 183 7.62 -10.04 11.09
C PHE A 183 6.70 -8.98 10.48
N ILE A 184 7.17 -8.24 9.46
CA ILE A 184 6.37 -7.20 8.76
C ILE A 184 5.15 -7.80 8.03
N GLU A 185 5.28 -8.98 7.46
CA GLU A 185 4.21 -9.64 6.73
C GLU A 185 3.02 -10.02 7.61
N ILE A 186 3.23 -10.21 8.92
CA ILE A 186 2.15 -10.34 9.90
C ILE A 186 1.23 -9.11 9.85
N SER A 187 1.81 -7.92 9.71
CA SER A 187 1.03 -6.67 9.56
C SER A 187 0.17 -6.68 8.31
N ALA A 188 0.75 -7.01 7.16
CA ALA A 188 0.05 -7.04 5.89
C ALA A 188 -1.11 -8.06 5.89
N LEU A 189 -0.87 -9.27 6.41
CA LEU A 189 -1.91 -10.30 6.54
C LEU A 189 -3.06 -9.86 7.45
N THR A 190 -2.77 -9.19 8.58
CA THR A 190 -3.82 -8.70 9.48
C THR A 190 -4.67 -7.62 8.82
N ALA A 191 -4.06 -6.68 8.11
CA ALA A 191 -4.78 -5.64 7.36
C ALA A 191 -5.64 -6.24 6.24
N ALA A 192 -5.11 -7.20 5.47
CA ALA A 192 -5.81 -7.86 4.38
C ALA A 192 -7.07 -8.62 4.87
N VAL A 193 -6.93 -9.46 5.90
CA VAL A 193 -8.06 -10.20 6.49
C VAL A 193 -9.15 -9.26 7.00
N GLU A 194 -8.74 -8.17 7.65
CA GLU A 194 -9.67 -7.20 8.19
C GLU A 194 -10.41 -6.43 7.09
N LEU A 195 -9.72 -6.01 6.03
CA LEU A 195 -10.32 -5.34 4.87
C LEU A 195 -11.33 -6.24 4.17
N VAL A 196 -10.99 -7.52 3.93
CA VAL A 196 -11.92 -8.51 3.35
C VAL A 196 -13.18 -8.64 4.20
N ALA A 197 -13.04 -8.84 5.52
CA ALA A 197 -14.17 -8.97 6.43
C ALA A 197 -15.04 -7.71 6.45
N THR A 198 -14.42 -6.53 6.48
CA THR A 198 -15.10 -5.23 6.48
C THR A 198 -15.90 -5.03 5.19
N ILE A 199 -15.27 -5.24 4.03
CA ILE A 199 -15.91 -5.04 2.72
C ILE A 199 -17.07 -6.02 2.53
N PHE A 200 -16.93 -7.29 2.92
CA PHE A 200 -18.00 -8.25 2.72
C PHE A 200 -19.15 -8.14 3.71
N LYS A 201 -18.89 -7.72 4.94
CA LYS A 201 -19.88 -7.82 6.03
C LYS A 201 -20.46 -6.49 6.52
N GLN A 202 -19.96 -5.34 6.05
CA GLN A 202 -20.32 -4.06 6.65
C GLN A 202 -20.72 -2.97 5.63
N ARG A 203 -21.00 -3.34 4.39
CA ARG A 203 -21.46 -2.36 3.40
C ARG A 203 -22.82 -1.80 3.80
N ALA A 204 -23.03 -0.53 3.48
CA ALA A 204 -24.31 0.13 3.64
C ALA A 204 -25.41 -0.65 2.88
N PRO A 205 -26.64 -0.75 3.42
CA PRO A 205 -27.73 -1.45 2.77
C PRO A 205 -27.94 -1.01 1.32
N GLY A 206 -28.12 -1.99 0.44
CA GLY A 206 -28.27 -1.76 -1.00
C GLY A 206 -26.97 -1.51 -1.76
N MET A 207 -25.81 -1.41 -1.09
CA MET A 207 -24.51 -1.41 -1.76
C MET A 207 -24.12 -2.85 -2.11
N SER A 208 -24.85 -3.45 -3.05
CA SER A 208 -24.51 -4.73 -3.66
C SER A 208 -23.13 -4.70 -4.32
N LEU A 209 -22.57 -5.85 -4.67
CA LEU A 209 -21.23 -5.92 -5.27
C LEU A 209 -21.13 -5.09 -6.56
N ASP A 210 -22.18 -5.00 -7.35
CA ASP A 210 -22.24 -4.21 -8.60
C ASP A 210 -22.37 -2.70 -8.38
N ARG A 211 -22.51 -2.24 -7.11
CA ARG A 211 -22.60 -0.82 -6.73
C ARG A 211 -21.40 -0.33 -5.92
N MET A 212 -20.44 -1.20 -5.62
CA MET A 212 -19.23 -0.81 -4.88
C MET A 212 -18.36 0.15 -5.71
N PRO A 213 -17.76 1.17 -5.08
CA PRO A 213 -16.72 2.00 -5.73
C PRO A 213 -15.55 1.15 -6.24
N LEU A 214 -14.97 1.53 -7.40
CA LEU A 214 -13.84 0.78 -7.99
C LEU A 214 -12.60 0.74 -7.09
N PHE A 215 -12.37 1.76 -6.29
CA PHE A 215 -11.31 1.72 -5.28
C PHE A 215 -11.54 0.62 -4.23
N VAL A 216 -12.79 0.43 -3.79
CA VAL A 216 -13.13 -0.65 -2.84
C VAL A 216 -12.91 -2.03 -3.46
N TRP A 217 -13.26 -2.20 -4.75
CA TRP A 217 -12.94 -3.42 -5.51
C TRP A 217 -11.43 -3.66 -5.61
N ALA A 218 -10.67 -2.60 -5.91
CA ALA A 218 -9.22 -2.68 -6.00
C ALA A 218 -8.58 -3.09 -4.66
N ILE A 219 -9.04 -2.53 -3.54
CA ILE A 219 -8.59 -2.91 -2.19
C ILE A 219 -9.01 -4.35 -1.86
N LEU A 220 -10.19 -4.80 -2.26
CA LEU A 220 -10.62 -6.19 -2.05
C LEU A 220 -9.72 -7.18 -2.81
N VAL A 221 -9.42 -6.90 -4.09
CA VAL A 221 -8.51 -7.72 -4.90
C VAL A 221 -7.10 -7.72 -4.29
N MET A 222 -6.56 -6.55 -3.94
CA MET A 222 -5.28 -6.41 -3.23
C MET A 222 -5.23 -7.28 -1.97
N SER A 223 -6.28 -7.24 -1.16
CA SER A 223 -6.34 -7.98 0.11
C SER A 223 -6.30 -9.50 -0.12
N PHE A 224 -7.01 -10.01 -1.11
CA PHE A 224 -6.88 -11.42 -1.49
C PHE A 224 -5.48 -11.76 -2.01
N MET A 225 -4.88 -10.89 -2.82
CA MET A 225 -3.52 -11.10 -3.31
C MET A 225 -2.51 -11.19 -2.15
N ILE A 226 -2.62 -10.31 -1.14
CA ILE A 226 -1.77 -10.34 0.06
C ILE A 226 -1.89 -11.69 0.79
N ILE A 227 -3.12 -12.17 1.01
CA ILE A 227 -3.37 -13.45 1.71
C ILE A 227 -2.68 -14.63 1.03
N PHE A 228 -2.60 -14.63 -0.30
CA PHE A 228 -1.98 -15.73 -1.06
C PHE A 228 -0.49 -15.50 -1.35
N ALA A 229 -0.03 -14.25 -1.48
CA ALA A 229 1.35 -13.93 -1.83
C ALA A 229 2.31 -13.96 -0.63
N MET A 230 1.88 -13.54 0.57
CA MET A 230 2.78 -13.47 1.73
C MET A 230 3.28 -14.83 2.24
N PRO A 231 2.49 -15.91 2.33
CA PRO A 231 2.97 -17.19 2.87
C PRO A 231 4.20 -17.78 2.16
N PRO A 232 4.37 -17.73 0.82
CA PRO A 232 5.59 -18.19 0.16
C PRO A 232 6.87 -17.46 0.59
N VAL A 233 6.85 -16.13 0.68
CA VAL A 233 8.04 -15.37 1.10
C VAL A 233 8.30 -15.51 2.60
N MET A 234 7.26 -15.61 3.44
CA MET A 234 7.41 -15.97 4.86
C MET A 234 8.10 -17.34 4.99
N THR A 235 7.65 -18.32 4.22
CA THR A 235 8.27 -19.65 4.20
C THR A 235 9.74 -19.55 3.78
N ALA A 236 10.04 -18.84 2.68
CA ALA A 236 11.40 -18.68 2.19
C ALA A 236 12.31 -18.01 3.24
N SER A 237 11.85 -16.91 3.86
CA SER A 237 12.65 -16.20 4.86
C SER A 237 12.87 -17.01 6.13
N VAL A 238 11.87 -17.79 6.58
CA VAL A 238 12.04 -18.73 7.71
C VAL A 238 13.03 -19.84 7.37
N LEU A 239 12.94 -20.47 6.18
CA LEU A 239 13.89 -21.50 5.76
C LEU A 239 15.32 -20.95 5.69
N LEU A 240 15.52 -19.73 5.16
CA LEU A 240 16.84 -19.10 5.14
C LEU A 240 17.35 -18.78 6.55
N MET A 241 16.46 -18.31 7.43
CA MET A 241 16.81 -18.08 8.83
C MET A 241 17.27 -19.38 9.52
N LEU A 242 16.60 -20.51 9.26
CA LEU A 242 16.99 -21.82 9.79
C LEU A 242 18.34 -22.30 9.21
N ASP A 243 18.60 -22.08 7.92
CA ASP A 243 19.92 -22.38 7.31
C ASP A 243 21.02 -21.55 7.98
N ARG A 244 20.75 -20.27 8.29
CA ARG A 244 21.74 -19.36 8.85
C ARG A 244 21.98 -19.56 10.35
N THR A 245 20.93 -19.89 11.12
CA THR A 245 21.00 -19.94 12.59
C THR A 245 21.19 -21.36 13.15
N LEU A 246 20.66 -22.39 12.47
CA LEU A 246 20.68 -23.78 12.91
C LEU A 246 21.47 -24.69 11.95
N ASP A 247 22.18 -24.13 10.96
CA ASP A 247 22.96 -24.84 9.94
C ASP A 247 22.14 -25.93 9.21
N MET A 248 20.81 -25.68 9.03
CA MET A 248 19.98 -26.48 8.14
C MET A 248 20.40 -26.24 6.69
N GLN A 249 20.04 -27.13 5.77
CA GLN A 249 20.63 -27.12 4.42
C GLN A 249 19.58 -27.01 3.33
N PHE A 250 18.53 -26.18 3.53
CA PHE A 250 17.45 -26.01 2.56
C PHE A 250 17.94 -25.43 1.22
N PHE A 251 18.91 -24.52 1.27
CA PHE A 251 19.44 -23.80 0.11
C PHE A 251 20.93 -24.06 -0.14
N VAL A 252 21.56 -24.94 0.63
CA VAL A 252 22.99 -25.24 0.53
C VAL A 252 23.19 -26.52 -0.32
N VAL A 253 23.72 -26.36 -1.54
CA VAL A 253 23.87 -27.45 -2.53
C VAL A 253 24.69 -28.63 -1.98
N ALA A 254 25.76 -28.34 -1.24
CA ALA A 254 26.60 -29.40 -0.66
C ALA A 254 25.86 -30.31 0.33
N GLY A 255 24.77 -29.84 0.93
CA GLY A 255 23.91 -30.60 1.84
C GLY A 255 22.64 -31.16 1.18
N GLY A 256 22.51 -31.03 -0.17
CA GLY A 256 21.33 -31.49 -0.91
C GLY A 256 20.23 -30.44 -1.03
N GLY A 257 20.47 -29.19 -0.62
CA GLY A 257 19.56 -28.07 -0.76
C GLY A 257 19.54 -27.50 -2.18
N GLU A 258 18.53 -26.65 -2.48
CA GLU A 258 18.28 -26.13 -3.82
C GLU A 258 18.10 -24.59 -3.81
N PRO A 259 19.12 -23.82 -4.28
CA PRO A 259 19.01 -22.35 -4.35
C PRO A 259 17.88 -21.84 -5.25
N LEU A 260 17.50 -22.60 -6.27
CA LEU A 260 16.41 -22.23 -7.17
C LEU A 260 15.05 -22.21 -6.44
N LEU A 261 14.89 -23.04 -5.41
CA LEU A 261 13.70 -23.03 -4.55
C LEU A 261 13.49 -21.66 -3.89
N TRP A 262 14.58 -20.99 -3.44
CA TRP A 262 14.50 -19.62 -2.93
C TRP A 262 13.89 -18.68 -3.95
N GLN A 263 14.38 -18.69 -5.19
CA GLN A 263 13.93 -17.80 -6.23
C GLN A 263 12.46 -18.04 -6.59
N HIS A 264 12.00 -19.29 -6.65
CA HIS A 264 10.61 -19.63 -6.89
C HIS A 264 9.69 -19.13 -5.77
N LEU A 265 10.02 -19.38 -4.51
CA LEU A 265 9.22 -18.93 -3.37
C LEU A 265 9.20 -17.41 -3.27
N PHE A 266 10.36 -16.76 -3.47
CA PHE A 266 10.45 -15.31 -3.42
C PHE A 266 9.64 -14.65 -4.55
N TRP A 267 9.79 -15.10 -5.80
CA TRP A 267 9.11 -14.46 -6.93
C TRP A 267 7.64 -14.85 -7.07
N PHE A 268 7.22 -15.98 -6.53
CA PHE A 268 5.79 -16.29 -6.38
C PHE A 268 5.07 -15.26 -5.48
N PHE A 269 5.80 -14.63 -4.58
CA PHE A 269 5.39 -13.41 -3.88
C PHE A 269 5.73 -12.15 -4.69
N GLY A 270 6.98 -12.01 -5.16
CA GLY A 270 7.54 -10.74 -5.63
C GLY A 270 6.84 -10.18 -6.87
N HIS A 271 6.33 -11.03 -7.79
CA HIS A 271 5.54 -10.52 -8.90
C HIS A 271 4.11 -10.14 -8.48
N PRO A 272 3.33 -10.97 -7.76
CA PRO A 272 2.08 -10.50 -7.16
C PRO A 272 2.25 -9.23 -6.31
N GLU A 273 3.37 -9.02 -5.62
CA GLU A 273 3.64 -7.81 -4.84
C GLU A 273 3.56 -6.54 -5.69
N VAL A 274 4.16 -6.53 -6.89
CA VAL A 274 4.10 -5.34 -7.76
C VAL A 274 2.67 -5.03 -8.20
N TYR A 275 1.81 -6.04 -8.33
CA TYR A 275 0.38 -5.85 -8.58
C TYR A 275 -0.42 -5.51 -7.31
N ILE A 276 -0.04 -5.99 -6.13
CA ILE A 276 -0.56 -5.54 -4.83
C ILE A 276 -0.40 -4.02 -4.70
N ILE A 277 0.71 -3.47 -5.20
CA ILE A 277 0.97 -2.03 -5.22
C ILE A 277 0.18 -1.33 -6.32
N LEU A 278 0.09 -1.91 -7.52
CA LEU A 278 -0.54 -1.29 -8.69
C LEU A 278 -2.07 -1.27 -8.59
N VAL A 279 -2.70 -2.37 -8.18
CA VAL A 279 -4.17 -2.53 -8.22
C VAL A 279 -4.92 -1.45 -7.44
N PRO A 280 -4.53 -1.05 -6.21
CA PRO A 280 -5.15 0.09 -5.53
C PRO A 280 -5.00 1.42 -6.30
N ALA A 281 -3.86 1.64 -6.95
CA ALA A 281 -3.63 2.82 -7.77
C ALA A 281 -4.60 2.88 -8.97
N LEU A 282 -4.92 1.74 -9.61
CA LEU A 282 -5.94 1.65 -10.67
C LEU A 282 -7.32 2.05 -10.14
N GLY A 283 -7.64 1.68 -8.90
CA GLY A 283 -8.84 2.13 -8.20
C GLY A 283 -8.85 3.64 -7.97
N MET A 284 -7.73 4.22 -7.49
CA MET A 284 -7.58 5.68 -7.28
C MET A 284 -7.77 6.46 -8.59
N ILE A 285 -7.18 5.99 -9.69
CA ILE A 285 -7.33 6.58 -11.03
C ILE A 285 -8.81 6.66 -11.41
N SER A 286 -9.53 5.56 -11.24
CA SER A 286 -10.95 5.48 -11.60
C SER A 286 -11.80 6.49 -10.82
N MET A 287 -11.57 6.65 -9.50
CA MET A 287 -12.29 7.64 -8.66
C MET A 287 -11.97 9.08 -9.07
N ILE A 288 -10.72 9.37 -9.39
CA ILE A 288 -10.31 10.72 -9.80
C ILE A 288 -10.88 11.05 -11.19
N ILE A 289 -10.80 10.16 -12.17
CA ILE A 289 -11.33 10.39 -13.51
C ILE A 289 -12.83 10.69 -13.46
N THR A 290 -13.64 9.88 -12.78
CA THR A 290 -15.09 10.10 -12.66
C THR A 290 -15.40 11.49 -12.07
N THR A 291 -14.71 11.86 -11.01
CA THR A 291 -14.90 13.14 -10.35
C THR A 291 -14.56 14.34 -11.26
N PHE A 292 -13.41 14.30 -11.94
CA PHE A 292 -12.94 15.45 -12.74
C PHE A 292 -13.50 15.51 -14.17
N THR A 293 -14.19 14.45 -14.61
CA THR A 293 -14.97 14.45 -15.87
C THR A 293 -16.47 14.67 -15.66
N ARG A 294 -16.96 14.51 -14.42
CA ARG A 294 -18.40 14.53 -14.09
C ARG A 294 -19.18 13.43 -14.85
N ARG A 295 -18.57 12.26 -15.01
CA ARG A 295 -19.17 11.13 -15.74
C ARG A 295 -18.96 9.84 -14.96
N PRO A 296 -19.97 8.95 -14.91
CA PRO A 296 -19.74 7.60 -14.45
C PRO A 296 -18.69 6.92 -15.31
N ILE A 297 -17.94 5.99 -14.71
CA ILE A 297 -16.91 5.24 -15.43
C ILE A 297 -17.53 4.42 -16.58
N PHE A 298 -16.93 4.50 -17.74
CA PHE A 298 -17.30 3.64 -18.86
C PHE A 298 -16.91 2.19 -18.56
N GLY A 299 -17.84 1.24 -18.82
CA GLY A 299 -17.55 -0.17 -18.72
C GLY A 299 -17.27 -0.67 -17.30
N TYR A 300 -18.01 -0.20 -16.29
CA TYR A 300 -17.81 -0.57 -14.87
C TYR A 300 -17.58 -2.08 -14.66
N THR A 301 -18.42 -2.94 -15.25
CA THR A 301 -18.27 -4.40 -15.13
C THR A 301 -16.94 -4.91 -15.72
N ALA A 302 -16.54 -4.37 -16.88
CA ALA A 302 -15.26 -4.71 -17.51
C ALA A 302 -14.08 -4.25 -16.62
N MET A 303 -14.21 -3.08 -15.98
CA MET A 303 -13.23 -2.57 -15.02
C MET A 303 -13.08 -3.50 -13.80
N VAL A 304 -14.18 -3.96 -13.21
CA VAL A 304 -14.16 -4.91 -12.10
C VAL A 304 -13.55 -6.24 -12.52
N LEU A 305 -13.99 -6.81 -13.64
CA LEU A 305 -13.47 -8.08 -14.14
C LEU A 305 -11.97 -7.99 -14.48
N SER A 306 -11.52 -6.87 -15.00
CA SER A 306 -10.09 -6.67 -15.28
C SER A 306 -9.26 -6.53 -14.00
N LEU A 307 -9.75 -5.89 -12.92
CA LEU A 307 -9.07 -5.88 -11.62
C LEU A 307 -8.92 -7.30 -11.07
N VAL A 308 -10.00 -8.09 -11.09
CA VAL A 308 -9.98 -9.50 -10.65
C VAL A 308 -9.03 -10.33 -11.51
N ALA A 309 -9.06 -10.14 -12.85
CA ALA A 309 -8.18 -10.85 -13.77
C ALA A 309 -6.71 -10.51 -13.54
N ILE A 310 -6.37 -9.24 -13.31
CA ILE A 310 -5.00 -8.82 -12.95
C ILE A 310 -4.56 -9.55 -11.68
N GLY A 311 -5.39 -9.54 -10.62
CA GLY A 311 -5.08 -10.20 -9.36
C GLY A 311 -4.81 -11.70 -9.55
N PHE A 312 -5.65 -12.39 -10.31
CA PHE A 312 -5.50 -13.83 -10.54
C PHE A 312 -4.31 -14.18 -11.43
N VAL A 313 -4.18 -13.52 -12.60
CA VAL A 313 -3.13 -13.82 -13.60
C VAL A 313 -1.74 -13.52 -13.02
N SER A 314 -1.62 -12.54 -12.13
CA SER A 314 -0.33 -12.17 -11.50
C SER A 314 0.38 -13.35 -10.82
N PHE A 315 -0.35 -14.35 -10.31
CA PHE A 315 0.20 -15.55 -9.71
C PHE A 315 0.70 -16.59 -10.72
N GLY A 316 0.40 -16.43 -12.02
CA GLY A 316 0.76 -17.39 -13.08
C GLY A 316 2.00 -17.01 -13.88
N LEU A 317 2.76 -15.96 -13.52
CA LEU A 317 3.76 -15.40 -14.43
C LEU A 317 5.10 -15.00 -13.78
N TRP A 318 5.36 -15.34 -12.52
CA TRP A 318 6.53 -14.91 -11.73
C TRP A 318 7.90 -15.32 -12.32
N VAL A 319 7.95 -16.34 -13.18
CA VAL A 319 9.21 -16.89 -13.69
C VAL A 319 9.92 -15.97 -14.68
N HIS A 320 9.26 -14.92 -15.19
CA HIS A 320 9.95 -13.91 -15.99
C HIS A 320 11.05 -13.15 -15.19
N HIS A 321 11.04 -13.20 -13.87
CA HIS A 321 12.16 -12.76 -13.03
C HIS A 321 13.31 -13.75 -12.98
N MET A 322 13.19 -14.94 -13.62
CA MET A 322 14.10 -16.07 -13.50
C MET A 322 14.52 -16.62 -14.88
N PHE A 323 14.37 -15.88 -15.97
CA PHE A 323 14.65 -16.38 -17.32
C PHE A 323 16.12 -16.80 -17.54
N THR A 324 17.06 -16.25 -16.76
CA THR A 324 18.49 -16.55 -16.86
C THR A 324 18.96 -17.66 -15.90
N THR A 325 18.03 -18.38 -15.23
CA THR A 325 18.37 -19.42 -14.23
C THR A 325 18.57 -20.83 -14.79
N GLY A 326 18.53 -20.99 -16.12
CA GLY A 326 18.71 -22.29 -16.78
C GLY A 326 17.46 -23.17 -16.80
N LEU A 327 16.27 -22.60 -16.66
CA LEU A 327 15.00 -23.34 -16.75
C LEU A 327 14.77 -23.97 -18.13
N PRO A 328 13.98 -25.08 -18.23
CA PRO A 328 13.68 -25.73 -19.51
C PRO A 328 12.93 -24.78 -20.48
N HIS A 329 13.24 -24.89 -21.78
CA HIS A 329 12.64 -24.02 -22.83
C HIS A 329 11.12 -24.03 -22.84
N LEU A 330 10.47 -25.17 -22.56
CA LEU A 330 9.01 -25.25 -22.48
C LEU A 330 8.46 -24.35 -21.35
N GLY A 331 9.09 -24.39 -20.18
CA GLY A 331 8.72 -23.51 -19.05
C GLY A 331 8.94 -22.04 -19.40
N LEU A 332 10.08 -21.70 -19.97
CA LEU A 332 10.38 -20.33 -20.41
C LEU A 332 9.32 -19.81 -21.40
N SER A 333 8.95 -20.60 -22.42
CA SER A 333 7.92 -20.24 -23.41
C SER A 333 6.55 -20.08 -22.79
N PHE A 334 6.17 -20.96 -21.85
CA PHE A 334 4.91 -20.85 -21.11
C PHE A 334 4.85 -19.52 -20.34
N PHE A 335 5.88 -19.21 -19.56
CA PHE A 335 5.89 -18.00 -18.73
C PHE A 335 6.04 -16.71 -19.52
N THR A 336 6.66 -16.73 -20.72
CA THR A 336 6.61 -15.60 -21.65
C THR A 336 5.17 -15.34 -22.12
N ALA A 337 4.44 -16.37 -22.55
CA ALA A 337 3.06 -16.23 -22.97
C ALA A 337 2.15 -15.77 -21.81
N ALA A 338 2.29 -16.37 -20.62
CA ALA A 338 1.56 -15.98 -19.42
C ALA A 338 1.82 -14.52 -19.03
N SER A 339 3.08 -14.07 -19.11
CA SER A 339 3.47 -12.68 -18.82
C SER A 339 2.89 -11.69 -19.84
N ALA A 340 2.81 -12.07 -21.12
CA ALA A 340 2.16 -11.25 -22.14
C ALA A 340 0.64 -11.12 -21.90
N MET A 341 -0.02 -12.14 -21.36
CA MET A 341 -1.48 -12.14 -21.11
C MET A 341 -1.93 -11.05 -20.12
N ILE A 342 -1.08 -10.57 -19.20
CA ILE A 342 -1.44 -9.52 -18.24
C ILE A 342 -1.73 -8.17 -18.92
N THR A 343 -1.25 -8.00 -20.14
CA THR A 343 -1.52 -6.78 -20.94
C THR A 343 -2.99 -6.66 -21.32
N ILE A 344 -3.72 -7.76 -21.44
CA ILE A 344 -5.13 -7.77 -21.84
C ILE A 344 -6.00 -7.05 -20.80
N PRO A 345 -6.07 -7.48 -19.51
CA PRO A 345 -6.87 -6.78 -18.52
C PRO A 345 -6.34 -5.36 -18.23
N SER A 346 -5.03 -5.12 -18.30
CA SER A 346 -4.44 -3.78 -18.16
C SER A 346 -4.88 -2.87 -19.30
N GLY A 347 -4.92 -3.38 -20.54
CA GLY A 347 -5.43 -2.66 -21.71
C GLY A 347 -6.91 -2.30 -21.59
N VAL A 348 -7.74 -3.22 -21.07
CA VAL A 348 -9.16 -2.95 -20.79
C VAL A 348 -9.32 -1.74 -19.85
N GLN A 349 -8.52 -1.66 -18.77
CA GLN A 349 -8.51 -0.52 -17.85
C GLN A 349 -8.23 0.79 -18.59
N ILE A 350 -7.14 0.83 -19.36
CA ILE A 350 -6.73 2.03 -20.11
C ILE A 350 -7.80 2.46 -21.10
N PHE A 351 -8.37 1.53 -21.88
CA PHE A 351 -9.42 1.85 -22.85
C PHE A 351 -10.70 2.36 -22.20
N CYS A 352 -11.12 1.79 -21.08
CA CYS A 352 -12.28 2.27 -20.34
C CYS A 352 -12.06 3.69 -19.77
N TRP A 353 -10.86 4.02 -19.29
CA TRP A 353 -10.54 5.37 -18.85
C TRP A 353 -10.49 6.36 -20.03
N ILE A 354 -9.88 6.00 -21.16
CA ILE A 354 -9.87 6.83 -22.37
C ILE A 354 -11.32 7.08 -22.83
N ALA A 355 -12.17 6.06 -22.85
CA ALA A 355 -13.58 6.19 -23.21
C ALA A 355 -14.34 7.12 -22.23
N THR A 356 -14.02 7.09 -20.93
CA THR A 356 -14.60 8.01 -19.94
C THR A 356 -14.14 9.46 -20.16
N LEU A 357 -12.87 9.64 -20.53
CA LEU A 357 -12.28 10.96 -20.84
C LEU A 357 -12.76 11.52 -22.19
N TRP A 358 -13.13 10.67 -23.14
CA TRP A 358 -13.49 11.06 -24.49
C TRP A 358 -14.68 12.02 -24.54
N GLY A 359 -14.46 13.22 -25.08
CA GLY A 359 -15.49 14.27 -25.16
C GLY A 359 -15.95 14.81 -23.79
N ALA A 360 -15.23 14.54 -22.69
CA ALA A 360 -15.51 15.10 -21.38
C ALA A 360 -14.97 16.53 -21.25
N ARG A 361 -15.62 17.36 -20.44
CA ARG A 361 -15.09 18.65 -20.00
C ARG A 361 -14.19 18.44 -18.78
N ILE A 362 -12.91 18.14 -19.03
CA ILE A 362 -11.97 17.78 -17.97
C ILE A 362 -11.59 19.02 -17.15
N ARG A 363 -11.72 18.92 -15.83
CA ARG A 363 -11.19 19.93 -14.90
C ARG A 363 -9.72 19.60 -14.57
N PHE A 364 -8.79 20.41 -15.06
CA PHE A 364 -7.34 20.24 -14.88
C PHE A 364 -6.87 20.74 -13.49
N ALA A 365 -7.32 20.08 -12.42
CA ALA A 365 -6.78 20.27 -11.07
C ALA A 365 -5.58 19.34 -10.83
N THR A 366 -4.78 19.63 -9.80
CA THR A 366 -3.57 18.86 -9.49
C THR A 366 -3.78 17.33 -9.45
N PRO A 367 -4.84 16.76 -8.81
CA PRO A 367 -5.10 15.32 -8.87
C PRO A 367 -5.15 14.79 -10.30
N MET A 368 -5.86 15.48 -11.19
CA MET A 368 -6.04 15.05 -12.58
C MET A 368 -4.75 15.15 -13.40
N LEU A 369 -3.86 16.12 -13.10
CA LEU A 369 -2.55 16.21 -13.76
C LEU A 369 -1.70 14.97 -13.47
N PHE A 370 -1.68 14.49 -12.23
CA PHE A 370 -0.98 13.25 -11.85
C PHE A 370 -1.53 12.04 -12.61
N ILE A 371 -2.85 11.96 -12.81
CA ILE A 371 -3.47 10.87 -13.58
C ILE A 371 -3.11 10.96 -15.07
N LEU A 372 -3.08 12.15 -15.66
CA LEU A 372 -2.62 12.33 -17.04
C LEU A 372 -1.14 11.97 -17.20
N GLY A 373 -0.30 12.33 -16.20
CA GLY A 373 1.08 11.90 -16.15
C GLY A 373 1.23 10.38 -16.08
N PHE A 374 0.38 9.71 -15.28
CA PHE A 374 0.31 8.26 -15.24
C PHE A 374 0.12 7.65 -16.64
N PHE A 375 -0.83 8.12 -17.44
CA PHE A 375 -1.07 7.57 -18.76
C PHE A 375 0.19 7.58 -19.63
N ALA A 376 0.91 8.70 -19.66
CA ALA A 376 2.12 8.82 -20.46
C ALA A 376 3.22 7.85 -20.00
N ILE A 377 3.45 7.79 -18.68
CA ILE A 377 4.55 7.01 -18.10
C ILE A 377 4.22 5.52 -18.07
N PHE A 378 3.00 5.15 -17.67
CA PHE A 378 2.60 3.76 -17.52
C PHE A 378 2.52 3.04 -18.87
N VAL A 379 2.13 3.72 -19.96
CA VAL A 379 2.15 3.12 -21.32
C VAL A 379 3.58 2.78 -21.72
N ILE A 380 4.54 3.68 -21.52
CA ILE A 380 5.97 3.41 -21.81
C ILE A 380 6.47 2.26 -20.93
N GLY A 381 6.17 2.30 -19.63
CA GLY A 381 6.53 1.25 -18.67
C GLY A 381 5.93 -0.12 -19.05
N GLY A 382 4.68 -0.15 -19.50
CA GLY A 382 4.01 -1.36 -19.95
C GLY A 382 4.63 -1.94 -21.23
N LEU A 383 4.98 -1.09 -22.20
CA LEU A 383 5.68 -1.52 -23.42
C LEU A 383 7.06 -2.12 -23.11
N THR A 384 7.85 -1.46 -22.26
CA THR A 384 9.13 -2.01 -21.81
C THR A 384 8.95 -3.28 -20.97
N GLY A 385 7.83 -3.42 -20.27
CA GLY A 385 7.44 -4.65 -19.57
C GLY A 385 7.24 -5.83 -20.50
N VAL A 386 6.53 -5.63 -21.60
CA VAL A 386 6.37 -6.66 -22.64
C VAL A 386 7.72 -7.02 -23.28
N MET A 387 8.62 -6.04 -23.45
CA MET A 387 9.97 -6.30 -23.96
C MET A 387 10.74 -7.24 -23.00
N VAL A 388 10.82 -6.93 -21.71
CA VAL A 388 11.54 -7.78 -20.73
C VAL A 388 10.78 -9.07 -20.41
N ALA A 389 9.49 -9.20 -20.71
CA ALA A 389 8.76 -10.45 -20.65
C ALA A 389 9.04 -11.39 -21.83
N SER A 390 9.72 -10.89 -22.87
CA SER A 390 10.16 -11.67 -24.03
C SER A 390 11.56 -12.22 -23.80
N ILE A 391 11.73 -13.56 -23.75
CA ILE A 391 13.00 -14.22 -23.44
C ILE A 391 14.16 -13.69 -24.29
N PRO A 392 14.07 -13.63 -25.66
CA PRO A 392 15.21 -13.20 -26.48
C PRO A 392 15.69 -11.80 -26.15
N PHE A 393 14.80 -10.93 -25.71
CA PHE A 393 15.14 -9.58 -25.29
C PHE A 393 15.69 -9.56 -23.86
N ASP A 394 15.02 -10.25 -22.92
CA ASP A 394 15.44 -10.29 -21.52
C ASP A 394 16.85 -10.88 -21.35
N MET A 395 17.18 -11.94 -22.10
CA MET A 395 18.53 -12.55 -22.09
C MET A 395 19.66 -11.56 -22.42
N GLN A 396 19.36 -10.43 -23.10
CA GLN A 396 20.34 -9.39 -23.42
C GLN A 396 20.38 -8.26 -22.38
N VAL A 397 19.27 -8.03 -21.66
CA VAL A 397 19.16 -6.88 -20.75
C VAL A 397 18.93 -7.28 -19.30
N HIS A 398 18.85 -8.59 -19.02
CA HIS A 398 18.66 -9.12 -17.66
C HIS A 398 19.72 -8.57 -16.70
N ASP A 399 19.30 -8.13 -15.53
CA ASP A 399 20.16 -7.51 -14.50
C ASP A 399 20.99 -6.29 -14.99
N THR A 400 20.50 -5.57 -16.02
CA THR A 400 21.06 -4.28 -16.45
C THR A 400 20.20 -3.10 -15.97
N TYR A 401 20.69 -1.87 -16.24
CA TYR A 401 19.93 -0.64 -16.00
C TYR A 401 18.64 -0.52 -16.84
N PHE A 402 18.47 -1.32 -17.90
CA PHE A 402 17.19 -1.40 -18.62
C PHE A 402 16.07 -1.89 -17.73
N VAL A 403 16.33 -2.94 -16.94
CA VAL A 403 15.35 -3.46 -15.96
C VAL A 403 15.08 -2.44 -14.87
N VAL A 404 16.11 -1.71 -14.42
CA VAL A 404 15.95 -0.61 -13.44
C VAL A 404 15.04 0.48 -13.98
N ALA A 405 15.23 0.89 -15.23
CA ALA A 405 14.39 1.86 -15.92
C ALA A 405 12.94 1.38 -15.98
N HIS A 406 12.73 0.17 -16.49
CA HIS A 406 11.41 -0.44 -16.63
C HIS A 406 10.64 -0.45 -15.33
N PHE A 407 11.19 -1.03 -14.24
CA PHE A 407 10.41 -1.18 -13.03
C PHE A 407 10.15 0.16 -12.32
N HIS A 408 11.02 1.19 -12.46
CA HIS A 408 10.72 2.52 -11.94
C HIS A 408 9.61 3.22 -12.76
N TYR A 409 9.54 2.99 -14.07
CA TYR A 409 8.44 3.48 -14.89
C TYR A 409 7.09 2.90 -14.45
N VAL A 410 7.04 1.60 -14.13
CA VAL A 410 5.78 0.99 -13.68
C VAL A 410 5.50 1.21 -12.19
N LEU A 411 6.52 1.31 -11.31
CA LEU A 411 6.32 1.58 -9.88
C LEU A 411 6.04 3.06 -9.61
N ILE A 412 6.92 3.97 -10.05
CA ILE A 412 6.71 5.40 -9.81
C ILE A 412 5.61 5.92 -10.74
N GLY A 413 5.68 5.60 -12.02
CA GLY A 413 4.69 6.01 -13.00
C GLY A 413 3.33 5.37 -12.77
N GLY A 414 3.31 4.04 -12.54
CA GLY A 414 2.07 3.26 -12.40
C GLY A 414 1.38 3.37 -11.05
N ALA A 415 2.13 3.50 -9.95
CA ALA A 415 1.56 3.50 -8.61
C ALA A 415 1.77 4.83 -7.86
N VAL A 416 2.99 5.39 -7.85
CA VAL A 416 3.29 6.58 -7.03
C VAL A 416 2.67 7.85 -7.61
N LEU A 417 2.62 8.03 -8.95
CA LEU A 417 1.91 9.17 -9.54
C LEU A 417 0.42 9.17 -9.19
N PRO A 418 -0.34 8.08 -9.42
CA PRO A 418 -1.73 8.02 -8.96
C PRO A 418 -1.90 8.19 -7.46
N LEU A 419 -0.99 7.65 -6.64
CA LEU A 419 -1.01 7.83 -5.20
C LEU A 419 -0.88 9.31 -4.80
N PHE A 420 0.05 10.07 -5.40
CA PHE A 420 0.14 11.50 -5.14
C PHE A 420 -1.09 12.25 -5.66
N GLY A 421 -1.63 11.88 -6.83
CA GLY A 421 -2.94 12.36 -7.27
C GLY A 421 -4.05 12.11 -6.24
N ALA A 422 -4.07 10.91 -5.67
CA ALA A 422 -5.01 10.51 -4.63
C ALA A 422 -4.79 11.27 -3.30
N ILE A 423 -3.53 11.50 -2.90
CA ILE A 423 -3.21 12.33 -1.75
C ILE A 423 -3.80 13.74 -1.94
N TYR A 424 -3.55 14.41 -3.08
CA TYR A 424 -4.16 15.71 -3.36
C TYR A 424 -5.69 15.66 -3.39
N TYR A 425 -6.27 14.55 -3.87
CA TYR A 425 -7.72 14.36 -3.95
C TYR A 425 -8.36 14.18 -2.58
N TRP A 426 -7.82 13.30 -1.71
CA TRP A 426 -8.39 13.01 -0.39
C TRP A 426 -7.79 13.82 0.77
N TYR A 427 -6.73 14.62 0.54
CA TYR A 427 -6.19 15.51 1.56
C TYR A 427 -7.25 16.38 2.23
N PRO A 428 -8.20 16.99 1.47
CA PRO A 428 -9.32 17.75 2.07
C PRO A 428 -10.16 16.91 3.02
N LYS A 429 -10.43 15.65 2.68
CA LYS A 429 -11.20 14.73 3.53
C LYS A 429 -10.48 14.41 4.83
N VAL A 430 -9.16 14.23 4.77
CA VAL A 430 -8.32 13.87 5.93
C VAL A 430 -8.08 15.07 6.87
N THR A 431 -7.87 16.25 6.31
CA THR A 431 -7.40 17.43 7.07
C THR A 431 -8.43 18.55 7.22
N GLY A 432 -9.47 18.57 6.39
CA GLY A 432 -10.42 19.67 6.28
C GLY A 432 -9.89 20.87 5.47
N GLN A 433 -8.68 20.80 4.93
CA GLN A 433 -8.02 21.90 4.24
C GLN A 433 -7.68 21.53 2.79
N MET A 434 -7.77 22.49 1.87
CA MET A 434 -7.30 22.33 0.50
C MET A 434 -5.78 22.53 0.42
N MET A 435 -5.11 21.68 -0.37
CA MET A 435 -3.70 21.92 -0.74
C MET A 435 -3.60 23.04 -1.79
N SER A 436 -2.44 23.72 -1.81
CA SER A 436 -2.17 24.76 -2.79
C SER A 436 -2.05 24.16 -4.21
N GLU A 437 -2.96 24.57 -5.10
CA GLU A 437 -2.92 24.16 -6.53
C GLU A 437 -1.65 24.65 -7.24
N ARG A 438 -1.15 25.84 -6.90
CA ARG A 438 0.08 26.38 -7.51
C ARG A 438 1.29 25.50 -7.16
N LEU A 439 1.46 25.14 -5.89
CA LEU A 439 2.56 24.25 -5.46
C LEU A 439 2.35 22.83 -6.01
N GLY A 440 1.12 22.35 -6.09
CA GLY A 440 0.77 21.06 -6.64
C GLY A 440 1.15 20.92 -8.11
N ARG A 441 0.87 21.92 -8.94
CA ARG A 441 1.25 21.94 -10.36
C ARG A 441 2.77 21.96 -10.56
N TRP A 442 3.49 22.77 -9.78
CA TRP A 442 4.96 22.76 -9.80
C TRP A 442 5.54 21.43 -9.36
N SER A 443 5.00 20.85 -8.29
CA SER A 443 5.40 19.52 -7.82
C SER A 443 5.19 18.45 -8.89
N PHE A 444 4.01 18.40 -9.51
CA PHE A 444 3.74 17.50 -10.63
C PHE A 444 4.75 17.69 -11.77
N GLY A 445 4.98 18.94 -12.19
CA GLY A 445 5.92 19.24 -13.29
C GLY A 445 7.35 18.75 -13.00
N LEU A 446 7.84 18.99 -11.78
CA LEU A 446 9.17 18.53 -11.36
C LEU A 446 9.25 17.00 -11.24
N ILE A 447 8.21 16.35 -10.66
CA ILE A 447 8.17 14.89 -10.55
C ILE A 447 8.13 14.27 -11.94
N PHE A 448 7.26 14.74 -12.83
CA PHE A 448 7.12 14.20 -14.18
C PHE A 448 8.39 14.38 -15.01
N ALA A 449 8.98 15.58 -15.01
CA ALA A 449 10.23 15.85 -15.70
C ALA A 449 11.39 15.04 -15.11
N GLY A 450 11.55 15.08 -13.78
CA GLY A 450 12.61 14.37 -13.08
C GLY A 450 12.55 12.86 -13.28
N LEU A 451 11.35 12.26 -13.29
CA LEU A 451 11.16 10.84 -13.59
C LEU A 451 11.70 10.48 -14.98
N ASN A 452 11.31 11.25 -16.00
CA ASN A 452 11.76 10.99 -17.36
C ASN A 452 13.26 11.24 -17.53
N LEU A 453 13.80 12.33 -16.96
CA LEU A 453 15.24 12.63 -17.02
C LEU A 453 16.09 11.57 -16.29
N THR A 454 15.54 10.94 -15.25
CA THR A 454 16.25 9.91 -14.48
C THR A 454 16.14 8.54 -15.18
N PHE A 455 14.93 8.06 -15.40
CA PHE A 455 14.75 6.65 -15.74
C PHE A 455 14.66 6.38 -17.24
N PHE A 456 14.27 7.35 -18.09
CA PHE A 456 14.27 7.10 -19.53
C PHE A 456 15.68 6.82 -20.08
N PRO A 457 16.71 7.62 -19.74
CA PRO A 457 18.08 7.35 -20.20
C PRO A 457 18.70 6.08 -19.62
N MET A 458 18.17 5.56 -18.48
CA MET A 458 18.62 4.27 -17.96
C MET A 458 18.29 3.09 -18.88
N HIS A 459 17.25 3.20 -19.75
CA HIS A 459 17.02 2.19 -20.77
C HIS A 459 18.22 2.11 -21.73
N GLN A 460 18.71 3.26 -22.21
CA GLN A 460 19.90 3.33 -23.07
C GLN A 460 21.13 2.77 -22.33
N LEU A 461 21.35 3.20 -21.10
CA LEU A 461 22.50 2.75 -20.30
C LEU A 461 22.49 1.22 -20.10
N GLY A 462 21.30 0.61 -19.95
CA GLY A 462 21.14 -0.84 -19.88
C GLY A 462 21.40 -1.54 -21.21
N LEU A 463 20.98 -0.95 -22.35
CA LEU A 463 21.32 -1.46 -23.69
C LEU A 463 22.82 -1.34 -24.03
N GLU A 464 23.51 -0.37 -23.44
CA GLU A 464 24.97 -0.24 -23.50
C GLU A 464 25.70 -1.21 -22.55
N GLY A 465 24.96 -2.05 -21.80
CA GLY A 465 25.46 -3.13 -20.97
C GLY A 465 25.81 -2.77 -19.55
N MET A 466 25.45 -1.58 -19.03
CA MET A 466 25.69 -1.27 -17.61
C MET A 466 24.89 -2.19 -16.69
N PRO A 467 25.56 -3.03 -15.85
CA PRO A 467 24.86 -3.89 -14.92
C PRO A 467 24.20 -3.09 -13.78
N ARG A 468 23.07 -3.55 -13.27
CA ARG A 468 22.50 -3.02 -12.01
C ARG A 468 23.36 -3.44 -10.82
N ARG A 469 23.26 -2.73 -9.68
CA ARG A 469 23.93 -3.03 -8.40
C ARG A 469 25.46 -2.81 -8.39
N VAL A 470 26.05 -2.28 -9.43
CA VAL A 470 27.47 -1.91 -9.40
C VAL A 470 27.67 -0.64 -8.57
N TYR A 471 28.66 -0.63 -7.68
CA TYR A 471 28.95 0.51 -6.83
C TYR A 471 29.81 1.56 -7.55
N THR A 472 30.50 1.18 -8.62
CA THR A 472 31.31 2.04 -9.46
C THR A 472 31.50 1.43 -10.86
N TYR A 473 32.09 2.16 -11.79
CA TYR A 473 32.41 1.72 -13.14
C TYR A 473 33.66 2.45 -13.65
N LEU A 474 34.35 1.85 -14.64
CA LEU A 474 35.59 2.40 -15.20
C LEU A 474 35.27 3.49 -16.23
N GLU A 475 36.14 4.50 -16.36
CA GLU A 475 35.98 5.59 -17.33
C GLU A 475 35.90 5.07 -18.77
N VAL A 476 36.66 4.03 -19.11
CA VAL A 476 36.68 3.41 -20.46
C VAL A 476 35.32 2.88 -20.90
N MET A 477 34.38 2.64 -19.98
CA MET A 477 33.02 2.18 -20.32
C MET A 477 32.18 3.27 -20.99
N GLY A 478 32.55 4.53 -20.91
CA GLY A 478 31.87 5.65 -21.57
C GLY A 478 30.54 6.07 -20.93
N TRP A 479 30.14 5.51 -19.79
CA TRP A 479 28.84 5.75 -19.14
C TRP A 479 28.77 7.03 -18.29
N GLY A 480 29.88 7.75 -18.13
CA GLY A 480 30.00 8.87 -17.20
C GLY A 480 29.03 10.02 -17.46
N SER A 481 28.98 10.51 -18.71
CA SER A 481 28.10 11.63 -19.09
C SER A 481 26.63 11.32 -18.89
N LEU A 482 26.20 10.08 -19.23
CA LEU A 482 24.82 9.65 -19.07
C LEU A 482 24.46 9.48 -17.59
N ASN A 483 25.35 8.92 -16.78
CA ASN A 483 25.16 8.81 -15.32
C ASN A 483 25.07 10.17 -14.63
N LEU A 484 25.88 11.16 -15.05
CA LEU A 484 25.79 12.53 -14.54
C LEU A 484 24.43 13.15 -14.87
N PHE A 485 23.97 13.02 -16.13
CA PHE A 485 22.66 13.51 -16.56
C PHE A 485 21.49 12.86 -15.76
N ILE A 486 21.54 11.54 -15.61
CA ILE A 486 20.58 10.76 -14.82
C ILE A 486 20.56 11.24 -13.35
N THR A 487 21.74 11.53 -12.79
CA THR A 487 21.84 12.01 -11.41
C THR A 487 21.20 13.40 -11.26
N ALA A 488 21.42 14.32 -12.19
CA ALA A 488 20.73 15.61 -12.19
C ALA A 488 19.21 15.45 -12.26
N GLY A 489 18.72 14.53 -13.10
CA GLY A 489 17.29 14.16 -13.17
C GLY A 489 16.75 13.68 -11.81
N ALA A 490 17.52 12.84 -11.11
CA ALA A 490 17.11 12.30 -9.80
C ALA A 490 16.95 13.40 -8.73
N PHE A 491 17.79 14.43 -8.75
CA PHE A 491 17.64 15.58 -7.86
C PHE A 491 16.41 16.44 -8.21
N ILE A 492 16.07 16.58 -9.50
CA ILE A 492 14.84 17.26 -9.93
C ILE A 492 13.62 16.47 -9.45
N LEU A 493 13.63 15.15 -9.58
CA LEU A 493 12.58 14.26 -9.07
C LEU A 493 12.39 14.42 -7.56
N ALA A 494 13.49 14.39 -6.81
CA ALA A 494 13.50 14.56 -5.36
C ALA A 494 12.96 15.95 -4.95
N ALA A 495 13.34 17.01 -5.66
CA ALA A 495 12.82 18.36 -5.42
C ALA A 495 11.29 18.42 -5.63
N GLY A 496 10.75 17.68 -6.62
CA GLY A 496 9.32 17.57 -6.86
C GLY A 496 8.58 16.91 -5.69
N PHE A 497 9.10 15.79 -5.16
CA PHE A 497 8.54 15.14 -3.97
C PHE A 497 8.67 16.01 -2.72
N ALA A 498 9.82 16.64 -2.51
CA ALA A 498 10.03 17.56 -1.39
C ALA A 498 9.02 18.72 -1.43
N LEU A 499 8.72 19.24 -2.62
CA LEU A 499 7.72 20.30 -2.79
C LEU A 499 6.30 19.79 -2.47
N SER A 500 5.97 18.53 -2.80
CA SER A 500 4.69 17.91 -2.38
C SER A 500 4.59 17.79 -0.86
N PHE A 501 5.64 17.31 -0.19
CA PHE A 501 5.67 17.24 1.28
C PHE A 501 5.56 18.63 1.92
N TRP A 502 6.25 19.61 1.37
CA TRP A 502 6.12 21.00 1.82
C TRP A 502 4.69 21.53 1.64
N ASN A 503 4.05 21.23 0.50
CA ASN A 503 2.67 21.62 0.26
C ASN A 503 1.71 20.96 1.26
N MET A 504 1.87 19.67 1.55
CA MET A 504 1.10 18.96 2.59
C MET A 504 1.28 19.63 3.96
N PHE A 505 2.51 19.94 4.34
CA PHE A 505 2.82 20.54 5.64
C PHE A 505 2.20 21.94 5.79
N ILE A 506 2.45 22.86 4.83
CA ILE A 506 1.98 24.24 4.93
C ILE A 506 0.47 24.35 4.78
N SER A 507 -0.15 23.50 3.95
CA SER A 507 -1.59 23.54 3.73
C SER A 507 -2.40 23.06 4.93
N ARG A 508 -1.78 22.32 5.86
CA ARG A 508 -2.44 21.90 7.10
C ARG A 508 -2.83 23.10 7.99
N THR A 509 -2.03 24.16 7.98
CA THR A 509 -2.22 25.35 8.83
C THR A 509 -2.66 26.58 8.06
N ARG A 510 -2.32 26.68 6.78
CA ARG A 510 -2.58 27.83 5.92
C ARG A 510 -3.49 27.51 4.72
N GLY A 511 -4.01 26.28 4.63
CA GLY A 511 -4.96 25.88 3.59
C GLY A 511 -6.30 26.59 3.72
N ILE A 512 -7.07 26.57 2.64
CA ILE A 512 -8.45 27.06 2.61
C ILE A 512 -9.35 25.94 3.12
N ASN A 513 -10.33 26.26 3.97
CA ASN A 513 -11.31 25.28 4.44
C ASN A 513 -12.01 24.63 3.23
N ALA A 514 -11.96 23.31 3.19
CA ALA A 514 -12.42 22.54 2.03
C ALA A 514 -13.94 22.33 2.00
N GLY A 515 -14.60 22.37 3.15
CA GLY A 515 -15.97 21.87 3.27
C GLY A 515 -16.06 20.34 3.10
N PRO A 516 -17.27 19.78 3.12
CA PRO A 516 -17.46 18.31 3.09
C PRO A 516 -17.09 17.69 1.73
N ASN A 517 -17.38 18.34 0.61
CA ASN A 517 -17.17 17.81 -0.75
C ASN A 517 -16.67 18.89 -1.73
N PRO A 518 -15.38 19.29 -1.67
CA PRO A 518 -14.84 20.39 -2.49
C PRO A 518 -14.75 20.03 -3.98
N TRP A 519 -14.71 18.75 -4.28
CA TRP A 519 -14.63 18.25 -5.65
C TRP A 519 -16.00 17.98 -6.26
N GLN A 520 -17.07 17.99 -5.44
CA GLN A 520 -18.42 17.55 -5.80
C GLN A 520 -18.40 16.11 -6.35
N ALA A 521 -17.66 15.23 -5.72
CA ALA A 521 -17.55 13.82 -6.07
C ALA A 521 -18.81 13.05 -5.68
N ASP A 522 -18.93 11.80 -6.15
CA ASP A 522 -20.13 10.99 -6.11
C ASP A 522 -20.18 9.92 -5.03
N SER A 523 -19.04 9.59 -4.39
CA SER A 523 -18.91 8.48 -3.46
C SER A 523 -19.13 8.89 -1.99
N LEU A 524 -19.54 7.92 -1.14
CA LEU A 524 -20.07 8.17 0.21
C LEU A 524 -19.11 8.85 1.19
N GLU A 525 -17.80 8.71 1.03
CA GLU A 525 -16.85 9.43 1.88
C GLU A 525 -17.05 10.95 1.82
N TRP A 526 -17.52 11.45 0.69
CA TRP A 526 -17.81 12.87 0.49
C TRP A 526 -19.16 13.31 1.06
N ALA A 527 -20.01 12.36 1.50
CA ALA A 527 -21.23 12.68 2.25
C ALA A 527 -20.97 13.00 3.73
N THR A 528 -19.76 12.73 4.24
CA THR A 528 -19.34 13.02 5.62
C THR A 528 -18.67 14.39 5.73
N ALA A 529 -18.56 14.92 6.96
CA ALA A 529 -17.76 16.12 7.24
C ALA A 529 -16.28 15.90 6.85
N SER A 530 -15.52 16.98 6.71
CA SER A 530 -14.08 16.97 6.45
C SER A 530 -13.34 17.74 7.55
N PRO A 531 -12.62 17.08 8.46
CA PRO A 531 -12.50 15.62 8.68
C PRO A 531 -13.82 14.96 9.13
N PRO A 532 -14.01 13.65 8.87
CA PRO A 532 -15.20 12.93 9.34
C PRO A 532 -15.25 12.83 10.88
N ALA A 533 -16.44 12.64 11.47
CA ALA A 533 -16.59 12.29 12.89
C ALA A 533 -15.98 10.92 13.21
N ASN A 534 -15.66 10.64 14.49
CA ASN A 534 -15.03 9.37 14.89
C ASN A 534 -15.86 8.12 14.57
N TYR A 535 -17.17 8.27 14.45
CA TYR A 535 -18.14 7.24 14.05
C TYR A 535 -18.49 7.27 12.56
N ASN A 536 -17.82 8.07 11.73
CA ASN A 536 -18.07 8.30 10.30
C ASN A 536 -19.51 8.75 9.99
N PHE A 537 -20.49 7.87 10.22
CA PHE A 537 -21.91 8.07 9.91
C PHE A 537 -22.76 7.99 11.17
N ARG A 538 -23.51 9.05 11.45
CA ARG A 538 -24.54 9.01 12.49
C ARG A 538 -25.64 8.03 12.11
N HIS A 539 -26.13 8.13 10.88
CA HIS A 539 -27.09 7.23 10.27
C HIS A 539 -26.49 6.61 9.01
N ILE A 540 -26.58 5.30 8.89
CA ILE A 540 -26.06 4.59 7.72
C ILE A 540 -26.99 4.87 6.53
N PRO A 541 -26.47 5.38 5.39
CA PRO A 541 -27.30 5.62 4.21
C PRO A 541 -27.71 4.31 3.52
N VAL A 542 -28.84 4.30 2.83
CA VAL A 542 -29.21 3.21 1.90
C VAL A 542 -28.75 3.60 0.50
N VAL A 543 -27.94 2.76 -0.13
CA VAL A 543 -27.36 3.00 -1.45
C VAL A 543 -28.25 2.41 -2.54
N ARG A 544 -28.62 3.21 -3.54
CA ARG A 544 -29.50 2.80 -4.65
C ARG A 544 -28.80 2.71 -6.00
N SER A 545 -27.64 3.37 -6.14
CA SER A 545 -26.90 3.47 -7.40
C SER A 545 -25.40 3.43 -7.17
N ARG A 546 -24.62 3.46 -8.26
CA ARG A 546 -23.15 3.56 -8.26
C ARG A 546 -22.65 4.98 -7.98
N THR A 547 -23.51 5.97 -8.09
CA THR A 547 -23.25 7.41 -7.92
C THR A 547 -24.17 8.04 -6.87
N PRO A 548 -24.12 7.54 -5.61
CA PRO A 548 -25.14 7.81 -4.59
C PRO A 548 -25.28 9.28 -4.22
N ILE A 549 -24.30 10.14 -4.48
CA ILE A 549 -24.41 11.58 -4.21
C ILE A 549 -24.98 12.34 -5.42
N TRP A 550 -24.66 11.90 -6.65
CA TRP A 550 -25.13 12.60 -7.84
C TRP A 550 -26.61 12.31 -8.18
N ASP A 551 -27.08 11.11 -7.83
CA ASP A 551 -28.46 10.68 -8.16
C ASP A 551 -29.50 11.15 -7.12
N ASP A 552 -29.05 11.55 -5.93
CA ASP A 552 -29.92 12.13 -4.91
C ASP A 552 -30.12 13.65 -5.17
N GLU A 553 -31.02 14.00 -6.10
CA GLU A 553 -31.41 15.40 -6.31
C GLU A 553 -32.13 16.02 -5.10
N ALA A 554 -32.62 15.18 -4.16
CA ALA A 554 -33.18 15.61 -2.90
C ALA A 554 -32.42 14.97 -1.74
N ALA A 555 -31.43 15.68 -1.19
CA ALA A 555 -30.72 15.26 0.05
C ALA A 555 -31.67 14.99 1.23
N ASP A 556 -32.92 15.47 1.15
CA ASP A 556 -33.98 15.32 2.16
C ASP A 556 -34.71 13.96 2.11
N GLU A 557 -34.57 13.16 1.03
CA GLU A 557 -35.25 11.87 0.87
C GLU A 557 -34.36 10.64 1.05
N ARG A 558 -33.13 10.79 1.53
CA ARG A 558 -32.25 9.65 1.76
C ARG A 558 -32.86 8.70 2.78
N GLN A 559 -33.09 7.47 2.35
CA GLN A 559 -33.42 6.42 3.30
C GLN A 559 -32.21 6.14 4.20
N LEU A 560 -32.46 6.13 5.51
CA LEU A 560 -31.46 5.93 6.53
C LEU A 560 -31.79 4.70 7.37
N VAL A 561 -30.76 3.98 7.77
CA VAL A 561 -30.92 2.89 8.74
C VAL A 561 -31.07 3.49 10.14
N THR A 562 -32.12 3.12 10.82
CA THR A 562 -32.39 3.48 12.21
C THR A 562 -32.20 2.28 13.13
N GLY A 563 -31.99 2.53 14.43
CA GLY A 563 -31.94 1.48 15.47
C GLY A 563 -30.54 1.04 15.90
N LEU A 564 -29.48 1.64 15.35
CA LEU A 564 -28.15 1.52 15.93
C LEU A 564 -28.07 2.37 17.23
N SER A 565 -27.47 1.81 18.28
CA SER A 565 -27.28 2.51 19.54
C SER A 565 -26.31 3.68 19.37
N ASN A 566 -26.57 4.78 20.11
CA ASN A 566 -25.65 5.90 20.27
C ASN A 566 -24.73 5.69 21.50
N GLU A 567 -25.09 4.82 22.43
CA GLU A 567 -24.38 4.56 23.68
C GLU A 567 -23.34 3.45 23.57
N ARG A 568 -23.40 2.66 22.49
CA ARG A 568 -22.49 1.53 22.22
C ARG A 568 -21.82 1.69 20.86
N ARG A 569 -20.60 1.17 20.73
CA ARG A 569 -19.89 1.14 19.45
C ARG A 569 -20.49 0.07 18.54
N GLU A 570 -21.64 0.35 17.96
CA GLU A 570 -22.38 -0.57 17.11
C GLU A 570 -22.12 -0.31 15.64
N ILE A 571 -21.96 -1.39 14.87
CA ILE A 571 -21.90 -1.40 13.40
C ILE A 571 -22.98 -2.32 12.86
N LEU A 572 -23.43 -2.00 11.63
CA LEU A 572 -24.39 -2.83 10.92
C LEU A 572 -23.65 -3.96 10.19
N LEU A 573 -24.16 -5.18 10.32
CA LEU A 573 -23.74 -6.32 9.51
C LEU A 573 -24.72 -6.52 8.35
N THR A 574 -24.18 -6.85 7.17
CA THR A 574 -24.97 -7.07 5.95
C THR A 574 -24.56 -8.35 5.22
N THR A 575 -25.40 -8.81 4.30
CA THR A 575 -25.14 -9.97 3.44
C THR A 575 -23.99 -9.70 2.48
N VAL A 576 -23.29 -10.78 2.05
CA VAL A 576 -22.09 -10.68 1.20
C VAL A 576 -22.40 -10.21 -0.23
N LEU A 577 -23.55 -10.58 -0.81
CA LEU A 577 -23.87 -10.22 -2.20
C LEU A 577 -24.61 -8.89 -2.27
N ASP A 578 -25.77 -8.81 -1.63
CA ASP A 578 -26.74 -7.74 -1.84
C ASP A 578 -26.70 -6.63 -0.78
N ALA A 579 -25.85 -6.80 0.25
CA ALA A 579 -25.74 -5.89 1.39
C ALA A 579 -27.09 -5.67 2.11
N GLU A 580 -27.87 -6.74 2.29
CA GLU A 580 -29.09 -6.70 3.10
C GLU A 580 -28.73 -6.73 4.61
N PRO A 581 -29.41 -5.97 5.46
CA PRO A 581 -29.19 -5.98 6.89
C PRO A 581 -29.36 -7.36 7.52
N GLN A 582 -28.34 -7.86 8.24
CA GLN A 582 -28.37 -9.14 8.93
C GLN A 582 -28.42 -9.00 10.46
N GLY A 583 -27.84 -7.96 11.01
CA GLY A 583 -27.74 -7.76 12.45
C GLY A 583 -26.82 -6.61 12.82
N VAL A 584 -26.51 -6.52 14.10
CA VAL A 584 -25.63 -5.49 14.68
C VAL A 584 -24.51 -6.16 15.43
N LEU A 585 -23.29 -5.68 15.26
CA LEU A 585 -22.11 -6.10 16.01
C LEU A 585 -21.63 -4.96 16.92
N ILE A 586 -21.33 -5.30 18.18
CA ILE A 586 -20.73 -4.38 19.12
C ILE A 586 -19.21 -4.48 19.00
N LEU A 587 -18.56 -3.38 18.68
CA LEU A 587 -17.11 -3.29 18.58
C LEU A 587 -16.46 -3.13 19.97
N PRO A 588 -15.25 -3.67 20.15
CA PRO A 588 -14.51 -3.54 21.40
C PRO A 588 -14.00 -2.11 21.62
N SER A 589 -13.90 -1.71 22.89
CA SER A 589 -13.35 -0.44 23.31
C SER A 589 -11.82 -0.35 23.07
N PRO A 590 -11.25 0.88 23.06
CA PRO A 590 -9.80 1.11 23.05
C PRO A 590 -9.08 0.36 24.17
N THR A 591 -7.88 -0.16 23.85
CA THR A 591 -7.07 -0.94 24.81
C THR A 591 -5.60 -0.94 24.43
N ILE A 592 -4.71 -1.14 25.39
CA ILE A 592 -3.26 -1.19 25.17
C ILE A 592 -2.75 -2.57 24.68
N TRP A 593 -3.58 -3.61 24.79
CA TRP A 593 -3.15 -4.98 24.48
C TRP A 593 -2.59 -5.20 23.07
N PRO A 594 -3.12 -4.57 22.00
CA PRO A 594 -2.54 -4.68 20.67
C PRO A 594 -1.10 -4.19 20.59
N PHE A 595 -0.78 -3.09 21.25
CA PHE A 595 0.57 -2.56 21.33
C PHE A 595 1.50 -3.50 22.11
N LEU A 596 1.08 -3.95 23.30
CA LEU A 596 1.88 -4.86 24.12
C LEU A 596 2.12 -6.20 23.42
N LEU A 597 1.11 -6.72 22.71
CA LEU A 597 1.28 -7.94 21.89
C LEU A 597 2.30 -7.73 20.77
N ALA A 598 2.25 -6.60 20.05
CA ALA A 598 3.21 -6.31 19.01
C ALA A 598 4.66 -6.26 19.53
N ILE A 599 4.87 -5.67 20.72
CA ILE A 599 6.18 -5.65 21.38
C ILE A 599 6.60 -7.05 21.82
N ALA A 600 5.70 -7.87 22.36
CA ALA A 600 6.01 -9.23 22.79
C ALA A 600 6.41 -10.13 21.59
N VAL A 601 5.69 -10.02 20.47
CA VAL A 601 6.03 -10.73 19.23
C VAL A 601 7.36 -10.20 18.67
N ALA A 602 7.59 -8.88 18.67
CA ALA A 602 8.85 -8.30 18.23
C ALA A 602 10.05 -8.79 19.06
N LEU A 603 9.91 -8.91 20.37
CA LEU A 603 10.95 -9.47 21.23
C LEU A 603 11.29 -10.92 20.86
N GLY A 604 10.30 -11.75 20.50
CA GLY A 604 10.52 -13.10 19.99
C GLY A 604 11.28 -13.11 18.66
N PHE A 605 10.81 -12.35 17.68
CA PHE A 605 11.39 -12.30 16.34
C PHE A 605 12.77 -11.65 16.32
N ILE A 606 12.95 -10.47 16.92
CA ILE A 606 14.24 -9.77 16.93
C ILE A 606 15.22 -10.46 17.87
N GLY A 607 14.74 -10.95 18.99
CA GLY A 607 15.58 -11.63 19.98
C GLY A 607 16.22 -12.90 19.47
N ILE A 608 15.57 -13.66 18.57
CA ILE A 608 16.11 -14.91 18.01
C ILE A 608 17.44 -14.66 17.27
N ILE A 609 17.67 -13.47 16.73
CA ILE A 609 18.93 -13.07 16.10
C ILE A 609 20.13 -13.22 17.07
N PHE A 610 19.86 -12.97 18.34
CA PHE A 610 20.91 -12.98 19.39
C PHE A 610 20.93 -14.31 20.17
N SER A 611 19.75 -14.92 20.43
CA SER A 611 19.66 -16.20 21.10
C SER A 611 18.27 -16.84 20.90
N PRO A 612 18.21 -18.18 20.63
CA PRO A 612 16.93 -18.89 20.46
C PRO A 612 15.99 -18.79 21.69
N TRP A 613 16.54 -18.57 22.87
CA TRP A 613 15.74 -18.42 24.11
C TRP A 613 14.80 -17.21 24.07
N TRP A 614 15.13 -16.16 23.33
CA TRP A 614 14.24 -15.02 23.17
C TRP A 614 12.95 -15.35 22.42
N PHE A 615 12.99 -16.32 21.52
CA PHE A 615 11.78 -16.82 20.89
C PHE A 615 10.82 -17.44 21.92
N VAL A 616 11.35 -18.24 22.85
CA VAL A 616 10.57 -18.84 23.95
C VAL A 616 9.98 -17.75 24.86
N VAL A 617 10.80 -16.76 25.25
CA VAL A 617 10.33 -15.63 26.06
C VAL A 617 9.24 -14.85 25.32
N GLY A 618 9.45 -14.50 24.05
CA GLY A 618 8.49 -13.78 23.23
C GLY A 618 7.17 -14.56 23.07
N PHE A 619 7.25 -15.88 22.89
CA PHE A 619 6.07 -16.76 22.81
C PHE A 619 5.22 -16.70 24.09
N PHE A 620 5.84 -16.89 25.26
CA PHE A 620 5.10 -16.82 26.53
C PHE A 620 4.53 -15.42 26.82
N LEU A 621 5.31 -14.36 26.54
CA LEU A 621 4.80 -13.00 26.67
C LEU A 621 3.60 -12.76 25.74
N SER A 622 3.69 -13.21 24.48
CA SER A 622 2.59 -13.11 23.52
C SER A 622 1.35 -13.86 24.00
N PHE A 623 1.51 -15.05 24.55
CA PHE A 623 0.41 -15.82 25.15
C PHE A 623 -0.30 -15.01 26.26
N PHE A 624 0.44 -14.42 27.20
CA PHE A 624 -0.15 -13.60 28.25
C PHE A 624 -0.83 -12.33 27.70
N MET A 625 -0.26 -11.70 26.65
CA MET A 625 -0.88 -10.53 26.03
C MET A 625 -2.17 -10.91 25.29
N ILE A 626 -2.23 -12.07 24.65
CA ILE A 626 -3.45 -12.61 24.02
C ILE A 626 -4.51 -12.91 25.09
N VAL A 627 -4.14 -13.54 26.19
CA VAL A 627 -5.07 -13.78 27.31
C VAL A 627 -5.64 -12.46 27.81
N GLY A 628 -4.79 -11.45 28.04
CA GLY A 628 -5.25 -10.12 28.45
C GLY A 628 -6.14 -9.41 27.42
N TRP A 629 -5.86 -9.61 26.13
CA TRP A 629 -6.68 -9.07 25.04
C TRP A 629 -8.07 -9.71 24.98
N LEU A 630 -8.14 -11.04 25.16
CA LEU A 630 -9.37 -11.82 25.06
C LEU A 630 -10.12 -11.91 26.39
N TRP A 631 -9.49 -11.50 27.50
CA TRP A 631 -10.11 -11.59 28.82
C TRP A 631 -11.45 -10.89 28.84
N PRO A 632 -12.55 -11.59 29.22
CA PRO A 632 -13.86 -11.00 29.28
C PRO A 632 -13.87 -9.90 30.34
N ARG A 633 -13.97 -8.65 29.91
CA ARG A 633 -14.30 -7.56 30.81
C ARG A 633 -15.78 -7.70 31.12
N ARG A 634 -16.15 -7.56 32.39
CA ARG A 634 -17.56 -7.59 32.79
C ARG A 634 -18.36 -6.72 31.84
N PRO A 635 -19.51 -7.20 31.31
CA PRO A 635 -20.41 -6.31 30.59
C PRO A 635 -20.62 -5.10 31.50
N TRP A 636 -20.56 -3.91 30.93
CA TRP A 636 -20.86 -2.67 31.63
C TRP A 636 -22.13 -2.92 32.44
N GLN A 637 -22.05 -2.84 33.75
CA GLN A 637 -23.22 -2.88 34.58
C GLN A 637 -24.17 -1.82 34.03
N GLU A 638 -25.37 -2.24 33.69
CA GLU A 638 -26.48 -1.37 33.43
C GLU A 638 -26.70 -0.59 34.73
N GLU A 639 -26.15 0.63 34.82
CA GLU A 639 -26.60 1.67 35.73
C GLU A 639 -27.40 2.69 34.91
#